data_cc6f452ec603ec49832809a16c076899
#
_entry.id   cc6f452ec603ec49832809a16c076899
#
_cell.length_a   1.000
_cell.length_b   1.000
_cell.length_c   1.000
_cell.angle_alpha   90.00
_cell.angle_beta   90.00
_cell.angle_gamma   90.00
#
_symmetry.space_group_name_H-M   'P 1'
#
loop_
_entity.id
_entity.type
_entity.pdbx_description
1 polymer ?
#
loop_
_entity_poly.entity_id
_entity_poly.type
_entity_poly.pdbx_seq_one_letter_code
_entity_poly.pdbx_strand_id
1 'polypeptide(L)'
;MKKAIFHVAALAAMLLGAGSCSKEQAADAAGECGRVVMNLTTTRTDDGAYDPFERMKVRIYNADGGLIRKYDSQEAVPASLELLAGEYSIDVELGEELPASFEARCYRGSEQFTVTAGLTTEVEVECRLRNTVVEVLYDQTIAENFDEGFLTWVAAGEQLDPAAAEEGSVAALRFTESGKGYLLLPEGVTSLSWLFRGNHPEKGVIEKSGRIDEVKAAGKYQLSFRYSADLPGFIDFTLRVDTSTDDFDDTIIFSPDPTITGDGFNMKEVQKYTTGERRFLITTMGTLSSTSLRVGSSQYDLLHPTEPGISSQLTSETSLTVTLGEEFLSKLPAGSQTLTFDIADEDGGQLTATSEFRFEGLIVVESGDYDLWNNTVTLRAMVFDSHTPAVRFSLRPTGANGEPVSEEWQQLDGSRTAEDLYTATFTPRWEESTNEAGLTVYTPAAGSGIFANAEYEYGVTLDGTSRGSGTFSTTTTQSIPDGGMENGSLPCFGVEVSSNSSFWASGNNSFAKTLCTQGTFAGMGGSYCAKLASSSPPLVGLAAGNLLSGLFYKDGLTTGVVEFGQPYTWQARPRALRVKYHATVGTVNNDKGYAGPPIKNGDQDRASIYACIVDWSARHKVSSGTSAPTGAWNPSTMQSTDEGAVIGYAMLMLDGNTKGETMLSRDIEFHFYDHTARPSGTYTIVLSCSANAYGEYMLGCTSNVLYVDDFEWVY
;
A
#
# COMPACT_ATOMS: atom_id res chain seq x y z
N MET A 1 32.06 5.39 -21.35
CA MET A 1 31.83 5.93 -20.00
C MET A 1 32.19 7.41 -19.97
N LYS A 2 31.23 8.31 -20.19
CA LYS A 2 31.39 9.72 -19.93
C LYS A 2 30.53 10.05 -18.70
N LYS A 3 31.17 10.26 -17.56
CA LYS A 3 30.51 10.81 -16.37
C LYS A 3 30.06 12.23 -16.71
N ALA A 4 28.78 12.48 -16.75
CA ALA A 4 28.26 13.86 -16.76
C ALA A 4 28.40 14.40 -15.34
N ILE A 5 29.45 15.16 -15.11
CA ILE A 5 29.67 15.93 -13.88
C ILE A 5 29.05 17.29 -14.15
N PHE A 6 27.89 17.56 -13.60
CA PHE A 6 27.36 18.91 -13.57
C PHE A 6 28.01 19.65 -12.40
N HIS A 7 29.00 20.44 -12.71
CA HIS A 7 29.50 21.44 -11.80
C HIS A 7 28.51 22.61 -11.84
N VAL A 8 27.84 22.88 -10.74
CA VAL A 8 27.22 24.18 -10.52
C VAL A 8 28.40 25.17 -10.29
N ALA A 9 28.96 25.68 -11.40
CA ALA A 9 29.92 26.76 -11.33
C ALA A 9 29.14 28.04 -10.99
N ALA A 10 29.09 28.36 -9.71
CA ALA A 10 28.62 29.66 -9.25
C ALA A 10 29.59 30.72 -9.69
N LEU A 11 29.19 31.53 -10.66
CA LEU A 11 29.84 32.79 -10.99
C LEU A 11 29.74 33.69 -9.76
N ALA A 12 30.88 33.99 -9.14
CA ALA A 12 30.95 34.86 -7.98
C ALA A 12 30.55 36.28 -8.38
N ALA A 13 29.33 36.66 -8.05
CA ALA A 13 28.92 38.05 -7.90
C ALA A 13 28.82 38.34 -6.40
N MET A 14 29.80 39.07 -5.89
CA MET A 14 29.73 39.65 -4.54
C MET A 14 28.51 40.57 -4.46
N LEU A 15 27.49 40.12 -3.74
CA LEU A 15 26.48 40.99 -3.14
C LEU A 15 26.23 40.49 -1.73
N LEU A 16 26.69 41.29 -0.79
CA LEU A 16 26.40 41.22 0.63
C LEU A 16 24.88 41.23 0.83
N GLY A 17 24.33 40.09 1.20
CA GLY A 17 22.95 39.91 1.62
C GLY A 17 22.90 39.18 2.95
N ALA A 18 22.74 39.96 4.02
CA ALA A 18 22.63 39.45 5.38
C ALA A 18 21.41 38.59 5.54
N GLY A 19 21.58 37.25 5.70
CA GLY A 19 20.60 36.34 6.22
C GLY A 19 20.68 36.35 7.75
N SER A 20 19.61 36.77 8.39
CA SER A 20 19.51 37.03 9.82
C SER A 20 19.65 35.75 10.67
N CYS A 21 20.80 35.57 11.25
CA CYS A 21 20.90 35.11 12.64
C CYS A 21 20.80 36.36 13.53
N SER A 22 19.97 36.33 14.55
CA SER A 22 19.79 37.40 15.50
C SER A 22 21.13 37.80 16.13
N LYS A 23 21.47 39.09 16.07
CA LYS A 23 22.78 39.67 16.30
C LYS A 23 23.36 39.60 17.73
N GLU A 24 22.72 38.91 18.67
CA GLU A 24 23.18 38.89 20.08
C GLU A 24 23.78 37.55 20.57
N GLN A 25 23.77 36.48 19.73
CA GLN A 25 24.50 35.23 20.05
C GLN A 25 25.51 34.81 18.97
N ALA A 26 25.72 35.61 17.94
CA ALA A 26 26.58 35.29 16.80
C ALA A 26 28.09 35.38 17.10
N ALA A 27 28.50 35.89 18.22
CA ALA A 27 29.93 36.05 18.53
C ALA A 27 30.57 34.79 19.16
N ASP A 28 29.78 33.95 19.86
CA ASP A 28 30.30 32.73 20.49
C ASP A 28 30.04 31.46 19.65
N ALA A 29 29.06 31.47 18.73
CA ALA A 29 28.73 30.35 17.88
C ALA A 29 29.56 30.21 16.60
N ALA A 30 30.24 31.27 16.17
CA ALA A 30 31.09 31.28 14.97
C ALA A 30 32.33 30.36 15.09
N GLY A 31 32.69 29.93 16.30
CA GLY A 31 33.77 28.98 16.56
C GLY A 31 33.33 27.52 16.53
N GLU A 32 32.02 27.24 16.52
CA GLU A 32 31.48 25.89 16.62
C GLU A 32 30.85 25.40 15.30
N CYS A 33 30.76 26.23 14.28
CA CYS A 33 30.16 25.88 12.99
C CYS A 33 31.23 25.59 11.93
N GLY A 34 30.92 24.63 11.05
CA GLY A 34 31.66 24.40 9.81
C GLY A 34 30.76 24.65 8.59
N ARG A 35 31.37 24.83 7.45
CA ARG A 35 30.70 25.02 6.16
C ARG A 35 30.54 23.69 5.45
N VAL A 36 29.37 23.44 4.85
CA VAL A 36 29.11 22.24 4.04
C VAL A 36 28.79 22.64 2.61
N VAL A 37 29.44 22.00 1.65
CA VAL A 37 29.18 22.08 0.21
C VAL A 37 28.74 20.70 -0.28
N MET A 38 27.60 20.65 -0.95
CA MET A 38 27.01 19.39 -1.42
C MET A 38 27.21 19.26 -2.94
N ASN A 39 27.78 18.13 -3.36
CA ASN A 39 27.95 17.75 -4.76
C ASN A 39 27.07 16.54 -5.03
N LEU A 40 26.00 16.73 -5.80
CA LEU A 40 25.05 15.68 -6.13
C LEU A 40 25.30 15.15 -7.55
N THR A 41 25.41 13.84 -7.68
CA THR A 41 25.62 13.16 -8.97
C THR A 41 24.61 12.04 -9.15
N THR A 42 24.32 11.67 -10.40
CA THR A 42 23.46 10.53 -10.71
C THR A 42 24.22 9.45 -11.45
N THR A 43 23.89 8.18 -11.15
CA THR A 43 24.34 7.03 -11.96
C THR A 43 23.38 6.81 -13.12
N ARG A 44 23.89 6.24 -14.24
CA ARG A 44 23.10 5.96 -15.45
C ARG A 44 22.29 7.14 -15.96
N THR A 45 22.97 8.09 -16.56
CA THR A 45 22.35 9.06 -17.45
C THR A 45 22.14 8.39 -18.82
N ASP A 46 20.98 7.79 -19.03
CA ASP A 46 20.55 7.42 -20.38
C ASP A 46 20.19 8.70 -21.16
N ASP A 47 20.44 8.66 -22.46
CA ASP A 47 20.39 9.75 -23.45
C ASP A 47 18.99 10.38 -23.60
N GLY A 48 18.50 11.13 -22.64
CA GLY A 48 17.19 11.76 -22.71
C GLY A 48 17.17 13.16 -22.12
N ALA A 49 16.21 13.97 -22.55
CA ALA A 49 15.97 15.34 -22.07
C ALA A 49 15.41 15.40 -20.62
N TYR A 50 15.28 14.25 -19.92
CA TYR A 50 14.75 14.23 -18.55
C TYR A 50 15.81 14.70 -17.56
N ASP A 51 15.52 15.80 -16.89
CA ASP A 51 16.34 16.30 -15.80
C ASP A 51 15.75 15.86 -14.43
N PRO A 52 16.37 14.89 -13.74
CA PRO A 52 15.86 14.45 -12.45
C PRO A 52 16.00 15.51 -11.36
N PHE A 53 16.83 16.52 -11.52
CA PHE A 53 17.03 17.59 -10.54
C PHE A 53 15.88 18.60 -10.49
N GLU A 54 15.01 18.68 -11.50
CA GLU A 54 13.80 19.50 -11.44
C GLU A 54 12.90 19.13 -10.26
N ARG A 55 12.93 17.85 -9.84
CA ARG A 55 12.17 17.36 -8.69
C ARG A 55 13.13 16.75 -7.68
N MET A 56 13.70 17.62 -6.86
CA MET A 56 14.70 17.25 -5.88
C MET A 56 14.18 17.44 -4.46
N LYS A 57 14.49 16.47 -3.59
CA LYS A 57 14.32 16.59 -2.15
C LYS A 57 15.62 16.25 -1.45
N VAL A 58 16.07 17.13 -0.57
CA VAL A 58 17.24 16.91 0.27
C VAL A 58 16.85 16.99 1.73
N ARG A 59 17.30 16.03 2.53
CA ARG A 59 17.07 15.93 3.97
C ARG A 59 18.42 15.74 4.66
N ILE A 60 18.72 16.56 5.66
CA ILE A 60 19.96 16.45 6.44
C ILE A 60 19.56 16.19 7.90
N TYR A 61 20.13 15.14 8.46
CA TYR A 61 19.88 14.69 9.81
C TYR A 61 21.15 14.77 10.65
N ASN A 62 21.00 14.97 11.97
CA ASN A 62 22.11 14.84 12.92
C ASN A 62 22.37 13.37 13.29
N ALA A 63 23.37 13.11 14.12
CA ALA A 63 23.75 11.78 14.57
C ALA A 63 22.62 11.01 15.28
N ASP A 64 21.70 11.75 15.91
CA ASP A 64 20.54 11.15 16.61
C ASP A 64 19.34 10.91 15.66
N GLY A 65 19.50 11.14 14.34
CA GLY A 65 18.46 11.01 13.33
C GLY A 65 17.44 12.18 13.30
N GLY A 66 17.72 13.27 14.00
CA GLY A 66 16.89 14.48 14.00
C GLY A 66 17.05 15.28 12.69
N LEU A 67 15.93 15.63 12.05
CA LEU A 67 15.94 16.43 10.82
C LEU A 67 16.41 17.86 11.10
N ILE A 68 17.52 18.25 10.49
CA ILE A 68 18.16 19.56 10.68
C ILE A 68 17.84 20.52 9.53
N ARG A 69 17.81 20.01 8.28
CA ARG A 69 17.51 20.81 7.08
C ARG A 69 16.65 20.02 6.12
N LYS A 70 15.77 20.74 5.45
CA LYS A 70 14.85 20.20 4.44
C LYS A 70 14.81 21.15 3.24
N TYR A 71 15.03 20.60 2.06
CA TYR A 71 14.91 21.32 0.79
C TYR A 71 14.06 20.49 -0.15
N ASP A 72 13.02 21.07 -0.74
CA ASP A 72 12.05 20.40 -1.60
C ASP A 72 12.15 20.83 -3.08
N SER A 73 13.20 21.59 -3.44
CA SER A 73 13.53 21.94 -4.83
C SER A 73 15.01 22.26 -4.94
N GLN A 74 15.54 22.18 -6.16
CA GLN A 74 16.93 22.52 -6.46
C GLN A 74 17.26 23.96 -6.11
N GLU A 75 16.35 24.87 -6.39
CA GLU A 75 16.52 26.32 -6.12
C GLU A 75 16.58 26.64 -4.62
N ALA A 76 15.96 25.79 -3.79
CA ALA A 76 15.97 25.97 -2.34
C ALA A 76 17.30 25.54 -1.70
N VAL A 77 18.13 24.74 -2.39
CA VAL A 77 19.42 24.25 -1.87
C VAL A 77 20.46 25.38 -1.97
N PRO A 78 21.01 25.83 -0.85
CA PRO A 78 22.03 26.87 -0.88
C PRO A 78 23.36 26.33 -1.43
N ALA A 79 24.15 27.17 -2.07
CA ALA A 79 25.49 26.81 -2.55
C ALA A 79 26.41 26.29 -1.43
N SER A 80 26.16 26.73 -0.20
CA SER A 80 26.78 26.18 0.99
C SER A 80 25.89 26.46 2.22
N LEU A 81 25.96 25.60 3.22
CA LEU A 81 25.26 25.80 4.47
C LEU A 81 26.20 25.71 5.67
N GLU A 82 25.83 26.35 6.76
CA GLU A 82 26.57 26.29 8.02
C GLU A 82 25.85 25.35 8.98
N LEU A 83 26.58 24.36 9.52
CA LEU A 83 26.10 23.43 10.54
C LEU A 83 27.08 23.46 11.73
N LEU A 84 26.57 23.15 12.93
CA LEU A 84 27.39 22.90 14.10
C LEU A 84 28.35 21.73 13.84
N ALA A 85 29.53 21.76 14.47
CA ALA A 85 30.45 20.63 14.40
C ALA A 85 29.79 19.35 14.95
N GLY A 86 29.87 18.24 14.20
CA GLY A 86 29.21 17.00 14.54
C GLY A 86 29.06 16.05 13.36
N GLU A 87 28.45 14.92 13.60
CA GLU A 87 28.13 13.91 12.57
C GLU A 87 26.73 14.14 12.01
N TYR A 88 26.60 13.94 10.72
CA TYR A 88 25.37 14.16 9.97
C TYR A 88 25.18 13.08 8.90
N SER A 89 23.94 12.90 8.50
CA SER A 89 23.62 12.17 7.28
C SER A 89 22.76 13.00 6.35
N ILE A 90 22.90 12.77 5.06
CA ILE A 90 22.13 13.41 4.01
C ILE A 90 21.40 12.36 3.19
N ASP A 91 20.11 12.55 2.98
CA ASP A 91 19.29 11.77 2.06
C ASP A 91 18.85 12.67 0.90
N VAL A 92 19.01 12.15 -0.32
CA VAL A 92 18.64 12.85 -1.56
C VAL A 92 17.71 11.97 -2.37
N GLU A 93 16.56 12.53 -2.73
CA GLU A 93 15.62 11.93 -3.68
C GLU A 93 15.52 12.86 -4.89
N LEU A 94 15.66 12.29 -6.10
CA LEU A 94 15.58 13.03 -7.36
C LEU A 94 14.54 12.38 -8.26
N GLY A 95 13.84 13.22 -9.05
CA GLY A 95 12.87 12.79 -10.03
C GLY A 95 11.52 12.42 -9.44
N GLU A 96 10.74 11.63 -10.18
CA GLU A 96 9.37 11.27 -9.85
C GLU A 96 9.22 9.76 -9.68
N GLU A 97 8.66 9.34 -8.56
CA GLU A 97 8.34 7.92 -8.29
C GLU A 97 7.00 7.57 -8.95
N LEU A 98 7.05 7.12 -10.21
CA LEU A 98 5.92 6.55 -10.91
C LEU A 98 6.09 5.02 -11.04
N PRO A 99 5.03 4.24 -10.84
CA PRO A 99 5.11 2.78 -10.99
C PRO A 99 5.55 2.34 -12.39
N ALA A 100 5.11 3.04 -13.44
CA ALA A 100 5.50 2.84 -14.84
C ALA A 100 5.55 4.20 -15.56
N SER A 101 6.61 4.45 -16.32
CA SER A 101 6.75 5.67 -17.13
C SER A 101 7.72 5.47 -18.28
N PHE A 102 7.49 6.16 -19.38
CA PHE A 102 8.45 6.23 -20.48
C PHE A 102 9.50 7.34 -20.29
N GLU A 103 9.25 8.30 -19.41
CA GLU A 103 10.12 9.46 -19.19
C GLU A 103 10.60 9.58 -17.74
N ALA A 104 9.68 9.53 -16.78
CA ALA A 104 9.98 9.79 -15.39
C ALA A 104 10.86 8.70 -14.77
N ARG A 105 11.89 9.13 -14.08
CA ARG A 105 12.87 8.30 -13.37
C ARG A 105 13.04 8.79 -11.96
N CYS A 106 13.32 7.91 -11.04
CA CYS A 106 13.65 8.29 -9.68
C CYS A 106 15.02 7.75 -9.25
N TYR A 107 15.73 8.57 -8.51
CA TYR A 107 17.06 8.26 -7.99
C TYR A 107 17.08 8.52 -6.49
N ARG A 108 17.87 7.75 -5.78
CA ARG A 108 18.09 7.97 -4.35
C ARG A 108 19.56 7.82 -4.02
N GLY A 109 20.05 8.71 -3.15
CA GLY A 109 21.39 8.67 -2.59
C GLY A 109 21.38 9.06 -1.13
N SER A 110 22.30 8.52 -0.36
CA SER A 110 22.53 8.92 1.03
C SER A 110 24.02 8.86 1.34
N GLU A 111 24.49 9.78 2.20
CA GLU A 111 25.87 9.85 2.63
C GLU A 111 25.97 10.29 4.09
N GLN A 112 26.98 9.81 4.79
CA GLN A 112 27.32 10.25 6.15
C GLN A 112 28.53 11.17 6.10
N PHE A 113 28.52 12.26 6.84
CA PHE A 113 29.61 13.20 6.85
C PHE A 113 29.81 13.87 8.20
N THR A 114 31.03 14.33 8.44
CA THR A 114 31.39 15.00 9.69
C THR A 114 31.69 16.48 9.40
N VAL A 115 31.05 17.35 10.13
CA VAL A 115 31.31 18.80 10.09
C VAL A 115 32.32 19.13 11.18
N THR A 116 33.42 19.77 10.77
CA THR A 116 34.45 20.26 11.67
C THR A 116 34.39 21.76 11.77
N ALA A 117 34.44 22.31 12.98
CA ALA A 117 34.38 23.75 13.22
C ALA A 117 35.45 24.52 12.42
N GLY A 118 35.03 25.57 11.74
CA GLY A 118 35.89 26.42 10.97
C GLY A 118 36.38 25.87 9.63
N LEU A 119 36.05 24.63 9.29
CA LEU A 119 36.45 23.99 8.03
C LEU A 119 35.27 23.87 7.04
N THR A 120 35.62 23.67 5.77
CA THR A 120 34.62 23.32 4.74
C THR A 120 34.67 21.83 4.52
N THR A 121 33.50 21.18 4.65
CA THR A 121 33.26 19.78 4.33
C THR A 121 32.58 19.69 2.96
N GLU A 122 33.20 19.01 2.02
CA GLU A 122 32.57 18.66 0.74
C GLU A 122 31.89 17.29 0.90
N VAL A 123 30.60 17.22 0.56
CA VAL A 123 29.79 16.01 0.64
C VAL A 123 29.38 15.62 -0.78
N GLU A 124 29.88 14.48 -1.24
CA GLU A 124 29.51 13.91 -2.54
C GLU A 124 28.42 12.87 -2.34
N VAL A 125 27.24 13.08 -2.95
CA VAL A 125 26.14 12.12 -2.90
C VAL A 125 25.88 11.57 -4.29
N GLU A 126 26.18 10.31 -4.48
CA GLU A 126 25.85 9.59 -5.72
C GLU A 126 24.43 9.05 -5.64
N CYS A 127 23.51 9.65 -6.38
CA CYS A 127 22.12 9.19 -6.44
C CYS A 127 21.97 8.08 -7.50
N ARG A 128 21.57 6.89 -7.08
CA ARG A 128 21.44 5.72 -7.93
C ARG A 128 20.00 5.58 -8.43
N LEU A 129 19.89 5.19 -9.70
CA LEU A 129 18.59 4.90 -10.33
C LEU A 129 17.87 3.79 -9.54
N ARG A 130 16.59 4.00 -9.25
CA ARG A 130 15.73 3.01 -8.58
C ARG A 130 14.86 2.22 -9.54
N ASN A 131 14.58 2.78 -10.72
CA ASN A 131 13.76 2.12 -11.71
C ASN A 131 14.51 0.96 -12.37
N THR A 132 13.80 -0.12 -12.63
CA THR A 132 14.20 -1.14 -13.59
C THR A 132 13.97 -0.60 -14.99
N VAL A 133 14.97 -0.69 -15.86
CA VAL A 133 14.89 -0.24 -17.25
C VAL A 133 14.42 -1.39 -18.12
N VAL A 134 13.35 -1.18 -18.86
CA VAL A 134 12.84 -2.13 -19.85
C VAL A 134 13.03 -1.52 -21.25
N GLU A 135 13.69 -2.24 -22.12
CA GLU A 135 13.86 -1.88 -23.53
C GLU A 135 13.19 -2.94 -24.41
N VAL A 136 12.20 -2.53 -25.17
CA VAL A 136 11.53 -3.42 -26.14
C VAL A 136 12.06 -3.12 -27.53
N LEU A 137 12.49 -4.15 -28.23
CA LEU A 137 12.95 -4.07 -29.62
C LEU A 137 12.07 -4.97 -30.50
N TYR A 138 11.57 -4.42 -31.57
CA TYR A 138 10.85 -5.17 -32.61
C TYR A 138 11.73 -5.28 -33.85
N ASP A 139 11.96 -6.52 -34.28
CA ASP A 139 12.58 -6.80 -35.56
C ASP A 139 11.67 -6.33 -36.71
N GLN A 140 12.26 -6.02 -37.85
CA GLN A 140 11.50 -5.57 -39.03
C GLN A 140 10.38 -6.54 -39.42
N THR A 141 10.58 -7.84 -39.17
CA THR A 141 9.56 -8.87 -39.47
C THR A 141 8.27 -8.69 -38.67
N ILE A 142 8.31 -8.03 -37.49
CA ILE A 142 7.08 -7.72 -36.75
C ILE A 142 6.22 -6.71 -37.51
N ALA A 143 6.80 -5.60 -37.96
CA ALA A 143 6.08 -4.58 -38.69
C ALA A 143 5.56 -5.10 -40.08
N GLU A 144 6.30 -6.03 -40.68
CA GLU A 144 5.92 -6.62 -42.00
C GLU A 144 4.77 -7.63 -41.89
N ASN A 145 4.56 -8.26 -40.74
CA ASN A 145 3.55 -9.31 -40.56
C ASN A 145 2.37 -8.92 -39.67
N PHE A 146 2.42 -7.76 -38.99
CA PHE A 146 1.37 -7.23 -38.12
C PHE A 146 0.99 -5.81 -38.55
N ASP A 147 0.63 -5.61 -39.81
CA ASP A 147 0.30 -4.31 -40.41
C ASP A 147 -0.96 -3.67 -39.82
N GLU A 148 -1.88 -4.44 -39.26
CA GLU A 148 -3.06 -3.96 -38.52
C GLU A 148 -2.76 -3.53 -37.08
N GLY A 149 -1.51 -3.65 -36.66
CA GLY A 149 -1.01 -3.20 -35.35
C GLY A 149 -0.54 -4.31 -34.43
N PHE A 150 0.42 -3.94 -33.62
CA PHE A 150 0.96 -4.78 -32.55
C PHE A 150 1.30 -3.93 -31.33
N LEU A 151 1.44 -4.59 -30.19
CA LEU A 151 1.87 -3.94 -28.96
C LEU A 151 2.43 -4.96 -27.97
N THR A 152 3.24 -4.48 -27.04
CA THR A 152 3.71 -5.25 -25.91
C THR A 152 3.46 -4.50 -24.61
N TRP A 153 2.80 -5.13 -23.65
CA TRP A 153 2.75 -4.65 -22.28
C TRP A 153 3.86 -5.29 -21.48
N VAL A 154 4.44 -4.52 -20.57
CA VAL A 154 5.38 -5.01 -19.56
C VAL A 154 5.02 -4.40 -18.21
N ALA A 155 4.88 -5.23 -17.19
CA ALA A 155 4.52 -4.82 -15.83
C ALA A 155 5.38 -5.53 -14.78
N ALA A 156 5.48 -4.93 -13.60
CA ALA A 156 6.08 -5.57 -12.44
C ALA A 156 5.12 -6.64 -11.87
N GLY A 157 5.65 -7.82 -11.54
CA GLY A 157 4.90 -8.91 -10.95
C GLY A 157 4.91 -10.19 -11.79
N GLU A 158 4.21 -11.20 -11.28
CA GLU A 158 4.23 -12.56 -11.83
C GLU A 158 3.29 -12.77 -13.02
N GLN A 159 2.22 -12.01 -13.07
CA GLN A 159 1.20 -12.12 -14.11
C GLN A 159 0.75 -10.74 -14.60
N LEU A 160 0.46 -10.64 -15.85
CA LEU A 160 -0.12 -9.46 -16.48
C LEU A 160 -1.56 -9.80 -16.93
N ASP A 161 -2.52 -9.08 -16.38
CA ASP A 161 -3.90 -9.09 -16.91
C ASP A 161 -4.00 -8.06 -18.05
N PRO A 162 -4.21 -8.51 -19.29
CA PRO A 162 -4.29 -7.60 -20.43
C PRO A 162 -5.45 -6.60 -20.33
N ALA A 163 -6.58 -7.02 -19.78
CA ALA A 163 -7.75 -6.15 -19.62
C ALA A 163 -7.48 -5.05 -18.60
N ALA A 164 -6.89 -5.42 -17.44
CA ALA A 164 -6.50 -4.47 -16.41
C ALA A 164 -5.41 -3.50 -16.89
N ALA A 165 -4.48 -3.97 -17.72
CA ALA A 165 -3.44 -3.12 -18.33
C ALA A 165 -4.04 -2.15 -19.35
N GLU A 166 -5.03 -2.59 -20.13
CA GLU A 166 -5.71 -1.77 -21.13
C GLU A 166 -6.60 -0.70 -20.48
N GLU A 167 -7.25 -1.03 -19.38
CA GLU A 167 -8.04 -0.10 -18.56
C GLU A 167 -7.18 0.85 -17.71
N GLY A 168 -5.86 0.62 -17.61
CA GLY A 168 -4.96 1.41 -16.78
C GLY A 168 -5.09 1.15 -15.27
N SER A 169 -5.75 0.06 -14.89
CA SER A 169 -5.89 -0.36 -13.48
C SER A 169 -4.63 -1.06 -12.95
N VAL A 170 -3.74 -1.50 -13.83
CA VAL A 170 -2.40 -2.02 -13.54
C VAL A 170 -1.36 -1.10 -14.16
N ALA A 171 -0.34 -0.75 -13.41
CA ALA A 171 0.78 0.05 -13.92
C ALA A 171 1.62 -0.80 -14.88
N ALA A 172 1.48 -0.57 -16.18
CA ALA A 172 2.21 -1.28 -17.22
C ALA A 172 2.79 -0.30 -18.25
N LEU A 173 3.95 -0.64 -18.79
CA LEU A 173 4.49 0.02 -19.99
C LEU A 173 3.83 -0.60 -21.22
N ARG A 174 3.30 0.24 -22.11
CA ARG A 174 2.66 -0.18 -23.34
C ARG A 174 3.49 0.28 -24.53
N PHE A 175 4.24 -0.64 -25.12
CA PHE A 175 5.08 -0.39 -26.30
C PHE A 175 4.29 -0.69 -27.57
N THR A 176 4.22 0.26 -28.48
CA THR A 176 3.69 0.10 -29.85
C THR A 176 4.79 0.26 -30.90
N GLU A 177 5.98 0.58 -30.47
CA GLU A 177 7.21 0.69 -31.24
C GLU A 177 8.39 0.36 -30.34
N SER A 178 9.56 0.15 -30.94
CA SER A 178 10.79 -0.10 -30.17
C SER A 178 11.14 1.11 -29.30
N GLY A 179 11.44 0.87 -28.03
CA GLY A 179 11.69 1.95 -27.10
C GLY A 179 12.08 1.49 -25.71
N LYS A 180 12.34 2.45 -24.84
CA LYS A 180 12.68 2.23 -23.44
C LYS A 180 11.61 2.78 -22.51
N GLY A 181 11.43 2.11 -21.38
CA GLY A 181 10.57 2.57 -20.31
C GLY A 181 11.12 2.18 -18.93
N TYR A 182 10.54 2.72 -17.90
CA TYR A 182 11.02 2.65 -16.52
C TYR A 182 9.91 2.12 -15.62
N LEU A 183 10.22 1.04 -14.89
CA LEU A 183 9.32 0.43 -13.92
C LEU A 183 9.91 0.59 -12.52
N LEU A 184 9.12 1.06 -11.58
CA LEU A 184 9.49 1.03 -10.17
C LEU A 184 8.94 -0.28 -9.58
N LEU A 185 9.85 -1.19 -9.18
CA LEU A 185 9.44 -2.47 -8.59
C LEU A 185 8.84 -2.23 -7.21
N PRO A 186 7.62 -2.72 -6.93
CA PRO A 186 7.08 -2.76 -5.58
C PRO A 186 7.97 -3.57 -4.63
N GLU A 187 7.87 -3.29 -3.34
CA GLU A 187 8.64 -4.02 -2.33
C GLU A 187 8.35 -5.53 -2.39
N GLY A 188 9.41 -6.33 -2.46
CA GLY A 188 9.33 -7.79 -2.55
C GLY A 188 9.03 -8.35 -3.95
N VAL A 189 8.77 -7.52 -4.94
CA VAL A 189 8.56 -7.96 -6.32
C VAL A 189 9.90 -8.08 -7.03
N THR A 190 10.21 -9.28 -7.51
CA THR A 190 11.46 -9.63 -8.23
C THR A 190 11.19 -10.24 -9.60
N SER A 191 10.04 -9.95 -10.19
CA SER A 191 9.67 -10.46 -11.52
C SER A 191 9.04 -9.38 -12.38
N LEU A 192 9.18 -9.54 -13.71
CA LEU A 192 8.43 -8.82 -14.72
C LEU A 192 7.60 -9.80 -15.51
N SER A 193 6.38 -9.41 -15.84
CA SER A 193 5.53 -10.12 -16.79
C SER A 193 5.37 -9.28 -18.06
N TRP A 194 5.30 -9.95 -19.21
CA TRP A 194 5.10 -9.29 -20.48
C TRP A 194 4.07 -10.03 -21.35
N LEU A 195 3.38 -9.28 -22.20
CA LEU A 195 2.45 -9.81 -23.17
C LEU A 195 2.63 -9.06 -24.51
N PHE A 196 3.00 -9.78 -25.54
CA PHE A 196 2.90 -9.33 -26.92
C PHE A 196 1.54 -9.69 -27.50
N ARG A 197 0.91 -8.75 -28.24
CA ARG A 197 -0.32 -8.97 -29.02
C ARG A 197 -0.16 -8.30 -30.37
N GLY A 198 -0.47 -9.01 -31.45
CA GLY A 198 -0.45 -8.47 -32.80
C GLY A 198 -1.56 -9.06 -33.66
N ASN A 199 -2.06 -8.29 -34.62
CA ASN A 199 -3.04 -8.73 -35.61
C ASN A 199 -2.32 -9.16 -36.88
N HIS A 200 -2.32 -10.46 -37.16
CA HIS A 200 -1.76 -11.01 -38.38
C HIS A 200 -2.87 -11.13 -39.44
N PRO A 201 -2.67 -10.63 -40.68
CA PRO A 201 -3.73 -10.58 -41.69
C PRO A 201 -4.39 -11.93 -42.01
N GLU A 202 -3.64 -13.01 -42.00
CA GLU A 202 -4.16 -14.34 -42.30
C GLU A 202 -4.50 -15.21 -41.06
N LYS A 203 -3.86 -14.93 -39.90
CA LYS A 203 -3.93 -15.80 -38.71
C LYS A 203 -4.74 -15.18 -37.58
N GLY A 204 -5.18 -13.92 -37.74
CA GLY A 204 -5.89 -13.19 -36.70
C GLY A 204 -5.00 -12.72 -35.57
N VAL A 205 -5.54 -12.64 -34.37
CA VAL A 205 -4.81 -12.17 -33.19
C VAL A 205 -3.80 -13.24 -32.73
N ILE A 206 -2.54 -12.85 -32.67
CA ILE A 206 -1.46 -13.66 -32.11
C ILE A 206 -1.07 -13.02 -30.77
N GLU A 207 -1.10 -13.81 -29.71
CA GLU A 207 -0.66 -13.41 -28.37
C GLU A 207 0.47 -14.31 -27.89
N LYS A 208 1.46 -13.69 -27.26
CA LYS A 208 2.57 -14.39 -26.60
C LYS A 208 2.88 -13.67 -25.30
N SER A 209 2.93 -14.39 -24.21
CA SER A 209 3.26 -13.85 -22.90
C SER A 209 4.44 -14.57 -22.27
N GLY A 210 5.08 -13.94 -21.32
CA GLY A 210 6.14 -14.55 -20.56
C GLY A 210 6.46 -13.80 -19.29
N ARG A 211 7.37 -14.40 -18.50
CA ARG A 211 7.83 -13.87 -17.22
C ARG A 211 9.35 -13.81 -17.19
N ILE A 212 9.88 -12.83 -16.53
CA ILE A 212 11.30 -12.67 -16.24
C ILE A 212 11.46 -12.70 -14.72
N ASP A 213 12.22 -13.64 -14.20
CA ASP A 213 12.49 -13.81 -12.78
C ASP A 213 13.81 -13.15 -12.37
N GLU A 214 14.04 -13.02 -11.06
CA GLU A 214 15.25 -12.45 -10.46
C GLU A 214 15.56 -11.02 -10.91
N VAL A 215 14.51 -10.26 -11.23
CA VAL A 215 14.63 -8.87 -11.66
C VAL A 215 15.11 -8.00 -10.51
N LYS A 216 16.08 -7.15 -10.81
CA LYS A 216 16.71 -6.22 -9.86
C LYS A 216 16.37 -4.77 -10.19
N ALA A 217 16.23 -3.97 -9.15
CA ALA A 217 16.19 -2.51 -9.30
C ALA A 217 17.47 -2.02 -10.00
N ALA A 218 17.38 -0.99 -10.82
CA ALA A 218 18.44 -0.45 -11.67
C ALA A 218 18.99 -1.41 -12.74
N GLY A 219 18.46 -2.64 -12.85
CA GLY A 219 18.77 -3.55 -13.94
C GLY A 219 18.17 -3.08 -15.27
N LYS A 220 18.80 -3.42 -16.38
CA LYS A 220 18.28 -3.21 -17.73
C LYS A 220 17.91 -4.54 -18.35
N TYR A 221 16.68 -4.65 -18.84
CA TYR A 221 16.10 -5.83 -19.46
C TYR A 221 15.65 -5.46 -20.87
N GLN A 222 16.35 -6.04 -21.87
CA GLN A 222 16.05 -5.82 -23.28
C GLN A 222 15.26 -7.03 -23.80
N LEU A 223 14.05 -6.78 -24.26
CA LEU A 223 13.13 -7.75 -24.84
C LEU A 223 13.09 -7.55 -26.35
N SER A 224 13.56 -8.52 -27.12
CA SER A 224 13.56 -8.46 -28.58
C SER A 224 12.56 -9.45 -29.14
N PHE A 225 11.70 -8.97 -30.04
CA PHE A 225 10.65 -9.77 -30.68
C PHE A 225 10.89 -9.86 -32.18
N ARG A 226 10.77 -11.06 -32.75
CA ARG A 226 10.86 -11.34 -34.16
C ARG A 226 9.74 -12.26 -34.58
N TYR A 227 9.10 -12.00 -35.74
CA TYR A 227 8.18 -12.93 -36.35
C TYR A 227 8.94 -14.01 -37.12
N SER A 228 8.49 -15.26 -37.01
CA SER A 228 9.00 -16.37 -37.81
C SER A 228 7.84 -17.31 -38.17
N ALA A 229 7.61 -17.46 -39.46
CA ALA A 229 6.53 -18.33 -39.98
C ALA A 229 6.78 -19.82 -39.69
N ASP A 230 8.04 -20.17 -39.48
CA ASP A 230 8.49 -21.56 -39.24
C ASP A 230 8.46 -21.95 -37.77
N LEU A 231 8.26 -20.99 -36.88
CA LEU A 231 8.13 -21.22 -35.46
C LEU A 231 6.68 -21.35 -35.06
N PRO A 232 6.36 -22.32 -34.25
CA PRO A 232 5.04 -22.43 -33.64
C PRO A 232 4.75 -21.22 -32.74
N GLY A 233 3.55 -20.63 -32.86
CA GLY A 233 3.20 -19.35 -32.21
C GLY A 233 3.82 -18.11 -32.86
N PHE A 234 4.63 -18.29 -33.91
CA PHE A 234 5.12 -17.27 -34.86
C PHE A 234 5.99 -16.14 -34.25
N ILE A 235 6.21 -16.08 -32.95
CA ILE A 235 7.03 -15.06 -32.30
C ILE A 235 8.26 -15.70 -31.65
N ASP A 236 9.41 -15.25 -32.07
CA ASP A 236 10.70 -15.50 -31.44
C ASP A 236 11.00 -14.37 -30.45
N PHE A 237 11.46 -14.73 -29.27
CA PHE A 237 11.72 -13.81 -28.17
C PHE A 237 13.14 -13.98 -27.65
N THR A 238 13.88 -12.89 -27.54
CA THR A 238 15.21 -12.87 -26.93
C THR A 238 15.23 -11.88 -25.77
N LEU A 239 15.74 -12.31 -24.63
CA LEU A 239 15.97 -11.49 -23.46
C LEU A 239 17.47 -11.24 -23.28
N ARG A 240 17.87 -9.97 -23.17
CA ARG A 240 19.20 -9.57 -22.70
C ARG A 240 19.09 -8.85 -21.38
N VAL A 241 19.95 -9.23 -20.42
CA VAL A 241 19.96 -8.61 -19.09
C VAL A 241 21.32 -7.94 -18.87
N ASP A 242 21.29 -6.63 -18.57
CA ASP A 242 22.46 -5.87 -18.15
C ASP A 242 22.27 -5.43 -16.69
N THR A 243 22.98 -6.09 -15.78
CA THR A 243 22.99 -5.74 -14.34
C THR A 243 24.18 -4.83 -13.99
N SER A 244 24.78 -4.15 -14.97
CA SER A 244 25.96 -3.28 -14.86
C SER A 244 27.31 -3.98 -14.59
N THR A 245 27.33 -5.31 -14.50
CA THR A 245 28.58 -6.07 -14.30
C THR A 245 28.85 -7.15 -15.33
N ASP A 246 27.82 -7.72 -15.99
CA ASP A 246 28.00 -8.77 -17.02
C ASP A 246 26.86 -8.67 -18.06
N ASP A 247 27.23 -8.77 -19.33
CA ASP A 247 26.30 -8.94 -20.45
C ASP A 247 25.92 -10.42 -20.55
N PHE A 248 24.67 -10.77 -20.32
CA PHE A 248 24.16 -12.11 -20.60
C PHE A 248 23.26 -12.07 -21.84
N ASP A 249 23.56 -12.97 -22.76
CA ASP A 249 22.78 -13.23 -23.97
C ASP A 249 22.11 -14.60 -23.80
N ASP A 250 20.87 -14.61 -23.28
CA ASP A 250 20.06 -15.81 -23.18
C ASP A 250 18.99 -15.78 -24.27
N THR A 251 19.13 -16.63 -25.27
CA THR A 251 18.11 -16.84 -26.30
C THR A 251 17.18 -17.94 -25.83
N ILE A 252 16.02 -17.57 -25.33
CA ILE A 252 14.97 -18.53 -24.97
C ILE A 252 14.13 -18.78 -26.22
N ILE A 253 14.24 -19.97 -26.79
CA ILE A 253 13.36 -20.43 -27.87
C ILE A 253 12.11 -20.99 -27.18
N PHE A 254 10.99 -20.32 -27.36
CA PHE A 254 9.70 -20.84 -26.90
C PHE A 254 9.11 -21.76 -27.98
N SER A 255 8.96 -23.02 -27.65
CA SER A 255 8.03 -23.90 -28.35
C SER A 255 6.60 -23.36 -28.16
N PRO A 256 5.72 -23.33 -29.15
CA PRO A 256 4.36 -22.87 -28.93
C PRO A 256 3.69 -23.80 -27.95
N ASP A 257 2.95 -23.15 -27.05
CA ASP A 257 2.14 -23.87 -26.10
C ASP A 257 1.13 -24.77 -26.82
N PRO A 258 0.83 -25.94 -26.27
CA PRO A 258 -0.29 -26.76 -26.73
C PRO A 258 -1.59 -25.96 -26.85
N THR A 259 -2.47 -26.39 -27.67
CA THR A 259 -3.82 -25.81 -27.81
C THR A 259 -4.88 -26.82 -27.42
N ILE A 260 -5.97 -26.35 -26.84
CA ILE A 260 -7.17 -27.15 -26.58
C ILE A 260 -8.40 -26.36 -27.00
N THR A 261 -9.34 -27.02 -27.65
CA THR A 261 -10.63 -26.46 -28.06
C THR A 261 -11.75 -27.43 -27.74
N GLY A 262 -12.94 -26.90 -27.46
CA GLY A 262 -14.15 -27.70 -27.35
C GLY A 262 -14.72 -28.02 -28.75
N ASP A 263 -15.12 -29.28 -28.96
CA ASP A 263 -15.77 -29.70 -30.19
C ASP A 263 -17.24 -29.25 -30.19
N GLY A 264 -17.51 -28.19 -30.97
CA GLY A 264 -18.85 -27.61 -31.11
C GLY A 264 -19.25 -26.64 -29.98
N PHE A 265 -18.32 -26.23 -29.09
CA PHE A 265 -18.58 -25.22 -28.07
C PHE A 265 -17.33 -24.39 -27.74
N ASN A 266 -17.55 -23.21 -27.18
CA ASN A 266 -16.47 -22.31 -26.76
C ASN A 266 -16.08 -22.59 -25.29
N MET A 267 -14.84 -23.05 -25.04
CA MET A 267 -14.35 -23.34 -23.70
C MET A 267 -14.29 -22.12 -22.77
N LYS A 268 -14.22 -20.90 -23.31
CA LYS A 268 -14.22 -19.65 -22.54
C LYS A 268 -15.62 -19.24 -22.04
N GLU A 269 -16.66 -19.92 -22.54
CA GLU A 269 -18.05 -19.71 -22.10
C GLU A 269 -18.47 -20.80 -21.15
N VAL A 270 -19.31 -20.46 -20.18
CA VAL A 270 -19.85 -21.45 -19.24
C VAL A 270 -20.79 -22.41 -19.97
N GLN A 271 -20.50 -23.69 -19.93
CA GLN A 271 -21.26 -24.73 -20.60
C GLN A 271 -22.37 -25.25 -19.70
N LYS A 272 -23.62 -25.14 -20.12
CA LYS A 272 -24.72 -25.79 -19.42
C LYS A 272 -24.74 -27.29 -19.77
N TYR A 273 -24.58 -28.13 -18.75
CA TYR A 273 -24.63 -29.57 -18.94
C TYR A 273 -26.00 -30.11 -18.54
N THR A 274 -26.65 -30.73 -19.50
CA THR A 274 -27.91 -31.46 -19.30
C THR A 274 -27.73 -32.95 -19.50
N THR A 275 -27.16 -33.36 -20.63
CA THR A 275 -26.92 -34.77 -20.99
C THR A 275 -25.84 -34.87 -22.08
N GLY A 276 -25.38 -36.10 -22.34
CA GLY A 276 -24.51 -36.43 -23.45
C GLY A 276 -23.01 -36.25 -23.16
N GLU A 277 -22.23 -36.45 -24.19
CA GLU A 277 -20.76 -36.34 -24.10
C GLU A 277 -20.28 -34.94 -24.44
N ARG A 278 -19.05 -34.62 -24.00
CA ARG A 278 -18.30 -33.42 -24.39
C ARG A 278 -16.92 -33.83 -24.91
N ARG A 279 -16.54 -33.29 -26.06
CA ARG A 279 -15.26 -33.57 -26.71
C ARG A 279 -14.34 -32.37 -26.68
N PHE A 280 -13.07 -32.65 -26.50
CA PHE A 280 -12.02 -31.66 -26.49
C PHE A 280 -10.95 -32.10 -27.48
N LEU A 281 -10.49 -31.17 -28.31
CA LEU A 281 -9.43 -31.37 -29.29
C LEU A 281 -8.17 -30.72 -28.78
N ILE A 282 -7.14 -31.52 -28.53
CA ILE A 282 -5.82 -31.09 -28.04
C ILE A 282 -4.84 -31.25 -29.19
N THR A 283 -4.04 -30.19 -29.43
CA THR A 283 -2.99 -30.22 -30.43
C THR A 283 -1.71 -29.65 -29.82
N THR A 284 -0.60 -30.34 -30.04
CA THR A 284 0.76 -29.96 -29.61
C THR A 284 1.67 -29.87 -30.83
N MET A 285 2.86 -29.38 -30.64
CA MET A 285 3.90 -29.39 -31.69
C MET A 285 4.81 -30.60 -31.55
N GLY A 286 5.27 -30.88 -30.33
CA GLY A 286 5.99 -32.11 -30.01
C GLY A 286 5.03 -33.25 -29.71
N THR A 287 5.55 -34.45 -29.61
CA THR A 287 4.81 -35.62 -29.15
C THR A 287 4.22 -35.35 -27.77
N LEU A 288 2.95 -35.68 -27.58
CA LEU A 288 2.27 -35.53 -26.28
C LEU A 288 3.00 -36.35 -25.21
N SER A 289 3.52 -35.70 -24.17
CA SER A 289 4.24 -36.32 -23.05
C SER A 289 3.35 -36.54 -21.83
N SER A 290 2.45 -35.60 -21.54
CA SER A 290 1.44 -35.76 -20.49
C SER A 290 0.20 -34.92 -20.77
N THR A 291 -0.97 -35.48 -20.41
CA THR A 291 -2.24 -34.75 -20.47
C THR A 291 -3.11 -35.21 -19.34
N SER A 292 -3.57 -34.29 -18.51
CA SER A 292 -4.44 -34.59 -17.39
C SER A 292 -5.63 -33.65 -17.27
N LEU A 293 -6.72 -34.16 -16.67
CA LEU A 293 -7.90 -33.39 -16.30
C LEU A 293 -7.98 -33.33 -14.77
N ARG A 294 -8.11 -32.12 -14.23
CA ARG A 294 -8.44 -31.92 -12.82
C ARG A 294 -9.87 -31.39 -12.67
N VAL A 295 -10.60 -31.98 -11.75
CA VAL A 295 -11.95 -31.52 -11.36
C VAL A 295 -12.02 -31.53 -9.83
N GLY A 296 -12.13 -30.39 -9.20
CA GLY A 296 -11.98 -30.27 -7.74
C GLY A 296 -10.62 -30.78 -7.27
N SER A 297 -10.62 -31.77 -6.35
CA SER A 297 -9.39 -32.41 -5.85
C SER A 297 -8.96 -33.65 -6.64
N SER A 298 -9.75 -34.08 -7.62
CA SER A 298 -9.48 -35.30 -8.42
C SER A 298 -8.71 -34.96 -9.67
N GLN A 299 -7.77 -35.83 -10.04
CA GLN A 299 -6.98 -35.72 -11.27
C GLN A 299 -7.06 -37.03 -12.05
N TYR A 300 -7.22 -36.94 -13.35
CA TYR A 300 -7.41 -38.04 -14.28
C TYR A 300 -6.38 -37.97 -15.41
N ASP A 301 -5.70 -39.08 -15.70
CA ASP A 301 -4.81 -39.17 -16.86
C ASP A 301 -5.68 -39.27 -18.14
N LEU A 302 -5.39 -38.40 -19.10
CA LEU A 302 -6.10 -38.35 -20.37
C LEU A 302 -5.36 -39.04 -21.52
N LEU A 303 -4.06 -39.33 -21.37
CA LEU A 303 -3.34 -40.19 -22.33
C LEU A 303 -3.69 -41.64 -22.15
N HIS A 304 -3.87 -42.09 -20.90
CA HIS A 304 -4.20 -43.47 -20.54
C HIS A 304 -5.38 -43.48 -19.55
N PRO A 305 -6.59 -43.07 -20.00
CA PRO A 305 -7.72 -42.93 -19.11
C PRO A 305 -8.14 -44.27 -18.54
N THR A 306 -8.30 -44.32 -17.21
CA THR A 306 -8.80 -45.47 -16.47
C THR A 306 -10.17 -45.23 -15.84
N GLU A 307 -10.60 -43.96 -15.77
CA GLU A 307 -11.90 -43.58 -15.19
C GLU A 307 -13.04 -43.91 -16.16
N PRO A 308 -14.07 -44.61 -15.71
CA PRO A 308 -15.25 -44.87 -16.53
C PRO A 308 -15.91 -43.59 -17.05
N GLY A 309 -16.17 -43.55 -18.33
CA GLY A 309 -16.76 -42.39 -18.99
C GLY A 309 -15.73 -41.37 -19.48
N ILE A 310 -14.44 -41.58 -19.26
CA ILE A 310 -13.38 -40.83 -19.94
C ILE A 310 -12.76 -41.73 -21.01
N SER A 311 -12.65 -41.21 -22.23
CA SER A 311 -11.93 -41.89 -23.32
C SER A 311 -11.11 -40.91 -24.13
N SER A 312 -10.03 -41.40 -24.71
CA SER A 312 -9.11 -40.61 -25.52
C SER A 312 -8.71 -41.36 -26.77
N GLN A 313 -8.58 -40.63 -27.85
CA GLN A 313 -8.14 -41.14 -29.15
C GLN A 313 -7.02 -40.28 -29.68
N LEU A 314 -5.82 -40.82 -29.79
CA LEU A 314 -4.72 -40.21 -30.53
C LEU A 314 -5.06 -40.28 -32.02
N THR A 315 -5.16 -39.10 -32.65
CA THR A 315 -5.33 -39.00 -34.13
C THR A 315 -3.99 -38.83 -34.81
N SER A 316 -2.97 -38.37 -34.09
CA SER A 316 -1.54 -38.35 -34.46
C SER A 316 -0.70 -38.29 -33.17
N GLU A 317 0.63 -38.36 -33.27
CA GLU A 317 1.53 -38.18 -32.12
C GLU A 317 1.40 -36.80 -31.45
N THR A 318 0.85 -35.82 -32.15
CA THR A 318 0.67 -34.43 -31.73
C THR A 318 -0.79 -34.01 -31.57
N SER A 319 -1.74 -34.96 -31.66
CA SER A 319 -3.18 -34.62 -31.59
C SER A 319 -3.99 -35.69 -30.86
N LEU A 320 -4.71 -35.23 -29.85
CA LEU A 320 -5.56 -36.09 -28.97
C LEU A 320 -6.96 -35.57 -28.93
N THR A 321 -7.94 -36.43 -29.21
CA THR A 321 -9.34 -36.19 -28.93
C THR A 321 -9.71 -36.80 -27.60
N VAL A 322 -10.13 -35.98 -26.63
CA VAL A 322 -10.65 -36.43 -25.32
C VAL A 322 -12.17 -36.37 -25.34
N THR A 323 -12.82 -37.45 -24.96
CA THR A 323 -14.26 -37.52 -24.79
C THR A 323 -14.60 -37.74 -23.31
N LEU A 324 -15.34 -36.79 -22.74
CA LEU A 324 -15.95 -36.94 -21.42
C LEU A 324 -17.41 -37.36 -21.65
N GLY A 325 -17.66 -38.61 -21.38
CA GLY A 325 -18.97 -39.22 -21.55
C GLY A 325 -19.96 -38.90 -20.43
N GLU A 326 -21.22 -39.18 -20.67
CA GLU A 326 -22.30 -38.95 -19.68
C GLU A 326 -22.07 -39.70 -18.38
N GLU A 327 -21.47 -40.94 -18.43
CA GLU A 327 -21.15 -41.71 -17.23
C GLU A 327 -20.17 -40.97 -16.29
N PHE A 328 -19.22 -40.18 -16.81
CA PHE A 328 -18.33 -39.36 -16.01
C PHE A 328 -18.99 -38.06 -15.59
N LEU A 329 -19.55 -37.31 -16.55
CA LEU A 329 -20.09 -35.99 -16.31
C LEU A 329 -21.27 -35.99 -15.34
N SER A 330 -22.14 -37.01 -15.38
CA SER A 330 -23.27 -37.12 -14.45
C SER A 330 -22.90 -37.43 -12.99
N LYS A 331 -21.66 -37.87 -12.75
CA LYS A 331 -21.14 -38.10 -11.38
C LYS A 331 -20.55 -36.85 -10.75
N LEU A 332 -20.31 -35.80 -11.54
CA LEU A 332 -19.77 -34.55 -11.02
C LEU A 332 -20.81 -33.85 -10.12
N PRO A 333 -20.36 -33.18 -9.06
CA PRO A 333 -21.26 -32.48 -8.17
C PRO A 333 -22.10 -31.44 -8.94
N ALA A 334 -23.35 -31.29 -8.54
CA ALA A 334 -24.23 -30.29 -9.11
C ALA A 334 -23.62 -28.85 -8.92
N GLY A 335 -23.90 -27.94 -9.87
CA GLY A 335 -23.46 -26.57 -9.95
C GLY A 335 -22.26 -26.32 -10.84
N SER A 336 -21.55 -25.21 -10.62
CA SER A 336 -20.38 -24.88 -11.43
C SER A 336 -19.20 -25.77 -11.06
N GLN A 337 -18.67 -26.45 -12.06
CA GLN A 337 -17.45 -27.25 -11.98
C GLN A 337 -16.45 -26.73 -12.98
N THR A 338 -15.24 -26.46 -12.54
CA THR A 338 -14.14 -26.09 -13.41
C THR A 338 -13.36 -27.34 -13.81
N LEU A 339 -13.34 -27.61 -15.09
CA LEU A 339 -12.53 -28.65 -15.70
C LEU A 339 -11.18 -27.99 -16.09
N THR A 340 -10.10 -28.41 -15.45
CA THR A 340 -8.75 -27.90 -15.73
C THR A 340 -7.95 -28.96 -16.46
N PHE A 341 -7.45 -28.62 -17.63
CA PHE A 341 -6.62 -29.46 -18.47
C PHE A 341 -5.17 -29.00 -18.36
N ASP A 342 -4.28 -29.88 -17.93
CA ASP A 342 -2.83 -29.66 -17.95
C ASP A 342 -2.23 -30.54 -19.06
N ILE A 343 -1.56 -29.92 -20.01
CA ILE A 343 -1.06 -30.55 -21.24
C ILE A 343 0.41 -30.21 -21.36
N ALA A 344 1.24 -31.20 -21.68
CA ALA A 344 2.65 -31.02 -21.98
C ALA A 344 3.09 -31.90 -23.17
N ASP A 345 4.06 -31.46 -23.92
CA ASP A 345 4.72 -32.20 -24.97
C ASP A 345 6.22 -32.44 -24.69
N GLU A 346 6.90 -33.26 -25.52
CA GLU A 346 8.30 -33.60 -25.36
C GLU A 346 9.25 -32.44 -25.73
N ASP A 347 8.76 -31.44 -26.46
CA ASP A 347 9.52 -30.26 -26.85
C ASP A 347 9.45 -29.12 -25.83
N GLY A 348 8.81 -29.38 -24.67
CA GLY A 348 8.72 -28.45 -23.54
C GLY A 348 7.53 -27.50 -23.61
N GLY A 349 6.62 -27.65 -24.58
CA GLY A 349 5.36 -26.91 -24.63
C GLY A 349 4.46 -27.31 -23.47
N GLN A 350 3.86 -26.36 -22.79
CA GLN A 350 2.96 -26.58 -21.65
C GLN A 350 1.73 -25.67 -21.74
N LEU A 351 0.56 -26.21 -21.39
CA LEU A 351 -0.69 -25.46 -21.33
C LEU A 351 -1.50 -25.91 -20.11
N THR A 352 -1.98 -24.96 -19.33
CA THR A 352 -3.09 -25.15 -18.42
C THR A 352 -4.30 -24.39 -18.96
N ALA A 353 -5.35 -25.08 -19.31
CA ALA A 353 -6.59 -24.51 -19.83
C ALA A 353 -7.78 -24.93 -18.96
N THR A 354 -8.78 -24.05 -18.88
CA THR A 354 -9.98 -24.31 -18.09
C THR A 354 -11.24 -24.23 -18.95
N SER A 355 -12.26 -25.02 -18.56
CA SER A 355 -13.62 -24.89 -19.09
C SER A 355 -14.60 -25.02 -17.94
N GLU A 356 -15.55 -24.10 -17.83
CA GLU A 356 -16.57 -24.13 -16.80
C GLU A 356 -17.83 -24.82 -17.28
N PHE A 357 -18.34 -25.72 -16.44
CA PHE A 357 -19.59 -26.47 -16.69
C PHE A 357 -20.56 -26.25 -15.51
N ARG A 358 -21.84 -26.09 -15.84
CA ARG A 358 -22.94 -26.04 -14.87
C ARG A 358 -23.75 -27.31 -14.92
N PHE A 359 -23.82 -28.00 -13.78
CA PHE A 359 -24.61 -29.23 -13.58
C PHE A 359 -25.86 -28.91 -12.77
N GLU A 360 -26.98 -29.58 -13.04
CA GLU A 360 -28.23 -29.37 -12.29
C GLU A 360 -28.08 -29.65 -10.80
N GLY A 361 -28.69 -28.81 -9.97
CA GLY A 361 -28.71 -28.89 -8.51
C GLY A 361 -28.47 -27.54 -7.83
N LEU A 362 -28.82 -27.46 -6.55
CA LEU A 362 -28.54 -26.31 -5.73
C LEU A 362 -27.10 -26.37 -5.21
N ILE A 363 -26.31 -25.36 -5.46
CA ILE A 363 -25.04 -25.18 -4.79
C ILE A 363 -25.07 -23.87 -4.05
N VAL A 364 -24.89 -23.98 -2.79
CA VAL A 364 -24.57 -22.85 -1.96
C VAL A 364 -23.10 -22.58 -2.08
N VAL A 365 -22.82 -21.43 -2.46
CA VAL A 365 -21.56 -21.07 -2.84
C VAL A 365 -20.97 -20.01 -2.03
N GLU A 366 -19.92 -19.84 -1.97
CA GLU A 366 -18.89 -18.83 -1.85
C GLU A 366 -19.36 -17.60 -1.11
N SER A 367 -18.78 -17.41 0.03
CA SER A 367 -18.49 -16.05 0.45
C SER A 367 -17.73 -15.44 -0.71
N GLY A 368 -18.36 -14.59 -1.47
CA GLY A 368 -17.74 -13.92 -2.58
C GLY A 368 -16.75 -12.86 -2.11
N ASP A 369 -16.42 -11.97 -3.00
CA ASP A 369 -15.52 -10.88 -2.73
C ASP A 369 -15.99 -10.03 -1.55
N TYR A 370 -15.10 -9.72 -0.63
CA TYR A 370 -15.36 -8.80 0.45
C TYR A 370 -14.42 -7.60 0.39
N ASP A 371 -14.91 -6.47 0.85
CA ASP A 371 -14.12 -5.24 1.01
C ASP A 371 -14.18 -4.80 2.47
N LEU A 372 -13.07 -4.95 3.16
CA LEU A 372 -12.95 -4.59 4.57
C LEU A 372 -12.89 -3.07 4.81
N TRP A 373 -12.62 -2.29 3.77
CA TRP A 373 -12.74 -0.84 3.88
C TRP A 373 -14.19 -0.39 3.85
N ASN A 374 -14.97 -0.93 2.92
CA ASN A 374 -16.40 -0.64 2.83
C ASN A 374 -17.24 -1.49 3.79
N ASN A 375 -16.61 -2.45 4.49
CA ASN A 375 -17.26 -3.39 5.40
C ASN A 375 -18.36 -4.21 4.70
N THR A 376 -18.12 -4.57 3.44
CA THR A 376 -19.10 -5.24 2.57
C THR A 376 -18.66 -6.65 2.21
N VAL A 377 -19.62 -7.54 2.03
CA VAL A 377 -19.42 -8.86 1.44
C VAL A 377 -20.58 -9.19 0.52
N THR A 378 -20.27 -9.77 -0.62
CA THR A 378 -21.27 -10.31 -1.54
C THR A 378 -21.32 -11.81 -1.40
N LEU A 379 -22.45 -12.32 -0.91
CA LEU A 379 -22.73 -13.76 -0.92
C LEU A 379 -23.37 -14.14 -2.24
N ARG A 380 -23.07 -15.35 -2.72
CA ARG A 380 -23.53 -15.86 -4.01
C ARG A 380 -24.17 -17.24 -3.82
N ALA A 381 -25.20 -17.52 -4.56
CA ALA A 381 -25.79 -18.85 -4.64
C ALA A 381 -26.12 -19.18 -6.09
N MET A 382 -25.64 -20.31 -6.56
CA MET A 382 -26.05 -20.89 -7.84
C MET A 382 -27.30 -21.73 -7.60
N VAL A 383 -28.37 -21.35 -8.26
CA VAL A 383 -29.67 -22.06 -8.15
C VAL A 383 -30.05 -22.57 -9.51
N PHE A 384 -29.81 -23.85 -9.70
CA PHE A 384 -30.19 -24.57 -10.92
C PHE A 384 -31.59 -25.11 -10.76
N ASP A 385 -32.59 -24.26 -10.88
CA ASP A 385 -33.99 -24.62 -10.76
C ASP A 385 -34.78 -24.08 -11.96
N SER A 386 -35.76 -24.83 -12.40
CA SER A 386 -36.71 -24.44 -13.46
C SER A 386 -37.66 -23.33 -13.02
N HIS A 387 -37.77 -23.08 -11.71
CA HIS A 387 -38.54 -22.00 -11.11
C HIS A 387 -37.61 -20.83 -10.79
N THR A 388 -38.21 -19.69 -10.49
CA THR A 388 -37.48 -18.52 -9.91
C THR A 388 -37.81 -18.49 -8.41
N PRO A 389 -37.08 -19.24 -7.55
CA PRO A 389 -37.38 -19.30 -6.13
C PRO A 389 -37.08 -17.95 -5.45
N ALA A 390 -37.74 -17.74 -4.29
CA ALA A 390 -37.36 -16.64 -3.41
C ALA A 390 -36.06 -17.04 -2.66
N VAL A 391 -34.96 -16.43 -3.03
CA VAL A 391 -33.65 -16.68 -2.42
C VAL A 391 -33.39 -15.64 -1.34
N ARG A 392 -33.06 -16.10 -0.12
CA ARG A 392 -32.68 -15.22 0.98
C ARG A 392 -31.36 -15.67 1.59
N PHE A 393 -30.46 -14.71 1.75
CA PHE A 393 -29.17 -14.87 2.40
C PHE A 393 -29.23 -14.39 3.84
N SER A 394 -28.50 -15.07 4.71
CA SER A 394 -28.30 -14.70 6.10
C SER A 394 -26.80 -14.72 6.43
N LEU A 395 -26.36 -13.79 7.30
CA LEU A 395 -24.98 -13.62 7.71
C LEU A 395 -24.91 -13.22 9.17
N ARG A 396 -24.01 -13.83 9.96
CA ARG A 396 -23.68 -13.37 11.31
C ARG A 396 -22.23 -13.63 11.68
N PRO A 397 -21.64 -12.84 12.61
CA PRO A 397 -20.31 -13.10 13.12
C PRO A 397 -20.30 -14.30 14.07
N THR A 398 -19.20 -15.07 14.04
CA THR A 398 -18.91 -16.16 14.97
C THR A 398 -17.61 -15.87 15.72
N GLY A 399 -17.45 -16.44 16.91
CA GLY A 399 -16.20 -16.40 17.66
C GLY A 399 -15.19 -17.45 17.17
N ALA A 400 -13.98 -17.39 17.70
CA ALA A 400 -12.85 -18.25 17.32
C ALA A 400 -13.11 -19.78 17.42
N ASN A 401 -14.21 -20.19 18.05
CA ASN A 401 -14.62 -21.59 18.17
C ASN A 401 -15.87 -21.92 17.32
N GLY A 402 -16.27 -21.02 16.41
CA GLY A 402 -17.50 -21.18 15.62
C GLY A 402 -18.80 -20.92 16.38
N GLU A 403 -18.72 -20.50 17.66
CA GLU A 403 -19.89 -20.12 18.45
C GLU A 403 -20.37 -18.74 18.03
N PRO A 404 -21.69 -18.49 17.90
CA PRO A 404 -22.21 -17.19 17.51
C PRO A 404 -21.81 -16.10 18.51
N VAL A 405 -21.25 -15.01 18.03
CA VAL A 405 -21.01 -13.78 18.83
C VAL A 405 -22.32 -12.98 18.97
N SER A 406 -23.23 -13.15 18.00
CA SER A 406 -24.57 -12.55 18.02
C SER A 406 -25.59 -13.60 17.59
N GLU A 407 -26.73 -13.64 18.26
CA GLU A 407 -27.85 -14.46 17.82
C GLU A 407 -28.63 -13.82 16.66
N GLU A 408 -28.39 -12.54 16.38
CA GLU A 408 -29.07 -11.80 15.32
C GLU A 408 -28.38 -12.06 13.96
N TRP A 409 -29.19 -12.51 13.02
CA TRP A 409 -28.79 -12.66 11.63
C TRP A 409 -29.09 -11.40 10.83
N GLN A 410 -28.10 -10.90 10.11
CA GLN A 410 -28.35 -10.00 8.99
C GLN A 410 -29.01 -10.82 7.87
N GLN A 411 -30.11 -10.35 7.31
CA GLN A 411 -30.83 -11.06 6.25
C GLN A 411 -31.09 -10.14 5.06
N LEU A 412 -30.85 -10.64 3.86
CA LEU A 412 -31.13 -9.95 2.61
C LEU A 412 -31.74 -10.90 1.59
N ASP A 413 -32.70 -10.39 0.83
CA ASP A 413 -33.24 -11.09 -0.31
C ASP A 413 -32.20 -11.08 -1.44
N GLY A 414 -31.98 -12.23 -2.06
CA GLY A 414 -31.07 -12.40 -3.16
C GLY A 414 -31.64 -11.79 -4.44
N SER A 415 -30.78 -11.05 -5.13
CA SER A 415 -31.09 -10.55 -6.47
C SER A 415 -30.50 -11.47 -7.52
N ARG A 416 -31.29 -11.84 -8.52
CA ARG A 416 -30.82 -12.62 -9.67
C ARG A 416 -29.94 -11.74 -10.56
N THR A 417 -28.65 -12.01 -10.63
CA THR A 417 -27.67 -11.22 -11.37
C THR A 417 -27.26 -11.83 -12.70
N ALA A 418 -27.42 -13.14 -12.83
CA ALA A 418 -27.26 -13.89 -14.08
C ALA A 418 -28.23 -15.07 -14.12
N GLU A 419 -28.25 -15.83 -15.22
CA GLU A 419 -28.96 -17.10 -15.26
C GLU A 419 -28.43 -17.99 -14.12
N ASP A 420 -29.32 -18.44 -13.25
CA ASP A 420 -29.03 -19.29 -12.08
C ASP A 420 -28.17 -18.65 -10.97
N LEU A 421 -27.68 -17.42 -11.10
CA LEU A 421 -26.86 -16.76 -10.08
C LEU A 421 -27.70 -15.74 -9.29
N TYR A 422 -27.77 -15.95 -8.00
CA TYR A 422 -28.34 -15.00 -7.04
C TYR A 422 -27.24 -14.44 -6.15
N THR A 423 -27.31 -13.15 -5.88
CA THR A 423 -26.35 -12.45 -5.04
C THR A 423 -27.05 -11.58 -4.02
N ALA A 424 -26.42 -11.40 -2.85
CA ALA A 424 -26.80 -10.41 -1.86
C ALA A 424 -25.54 -9.74 -1.31
N THR A 425 -25.49 -8.44 -1.36
CA THR A 425 -24.36 -7.65 -0.82
C THR A 425 -24.75 -7.09 0.54
N PHE A 426 -24.13 -7.63 1.58
CA PHE A 426 -24.26 -7.11 2.94
C PHE A 426 -23.39 -5.87 3.07
N THR A 427 -23.96 -4.79 3.56
CA THR A 427 -23.31 -3.50 3.74
C THR A 427 -23.55 -3.01 5.17
N PRO A 428 -22.66 -2.20 5.74
CA PRO A 428 -22.89 -1.61 7.04
C PRO A 428 -24.06 -0.62 6.98
N ARG A 429 -24.83 -0.58 8.04
CA ARG A 429 -25.73 0.55 8.31
C ARG A 429 -24.93 1.62 9.02
N TRP A 430 -25.14 2.86 8.64
CA TRP A 430 -24.46 4.01 9.24
C TRP A 430 -25.43 4.77 10.12
N GLU A 431 -25.02 5.05 11.34
CA GLU A 431 -25.75 5.91 12.28
C GLU A 431 -25.22 7.32 12.13
N GLU A 432 -26.11 8.23 11.75
CA GLU A 432 -25.79 9.64 11.64
C GLU A 432 -26.00 10.33 12.99
N SER A 433 -25.05 11.14 13.38
CA SER A 433 -25.12 11.96 14.59
C SER A 433 -24.44 13.30 14.37
N THR A 434 -24.51 14.16 15.37
CA THR A 434 -23.86 15.47 15.37
C THR A 434 -22.85 15.50 16.52
N ASN A 435 -21.58 15.81 16.21
CA ASN A 435 -20.55 15.92 17.23
C ASN A 435 -20.66 17.23 18.03
N GLU A 436 -19.82 17.41 19.04
CA GLU A 436 -19.83 18.60 19.92
C GLU A 436 -19.58 19.93 19.16
N ALA A 437 -18.94 19.87 18.00
CA ALA A 437 -18.71 21.04 17.13
C ALA A 437 -19.89 21.35 16.20
N GLY A 438 -20.98 20.57 16.26
CA GLY A 438 -22.12 20.73 15.37
C GLY A 438 -21.95 20.17 13.98
N LEU A 439 -20.93 19.33 13.76
CA LEU A 439 -20.67 18.69 12.47
C LEU A 439 -21.30 17.30 12.40
N THR A 440 -21.87 16.98 11.24
CA THR A 440 -22.41 15.65 10.98
C THR A 440 -21.29 14.61 10.93
N VAL A 441 -21.48 13.51 11.64
CA VAL A 441 -20.58 12.36 11.68
C VAL A 441 -21.36 11.05 11.60
N TYR A 442 -20.69 10.01 11.14
CA TYR A 442 -21.24 8.68 10.92
C TYR A 442 -20.46 7.65 11.72
N THR A 443 -21.17 6.71 12.34
CA THR A 443 -20.60 5.52 12.99
C THR A 443 -21.25 4.26 12.42
N PRO A 444 -20.51 3.13 12.26
CA PRO A 444 -21.12 1.91 11.77
C PRO A 444 -21.99 1.29 12.85
N ALA A 445 -23.25 0.99 12.53
CA ALA A 445 -24.17 0.34 13.45
C ALA A 445 -23.66 -1.07 13.81
N ALA A 446 -23.77 -1.41 15.09
CA ALA A 446 -23.38 -2.73 15.58
C ALA A 446 -24.12 -3.85 14.84
N GLY A 447 -23.43 -4.95 14.54
CA GLY A 447 -23.99 -6.13 13.89
C GLY A 447 -24.39 -5.92 12.42
N SER A 448 -23.92 -4.88 11.76
CA SER A 448 -24.15 -4.64 10.32
C SER A 448 -22.85 -4.68 9.51
N GLY A 449 -22.90 -5.24 8.28
CA GLY A 449 -21.73 -5.43 7.45
C GLY A 449 -20.78 -6.49 7.99
N ILE A 450 -19.52 -6.40 7.57
CA ILE A 450 -18.44 -7.28 8.02
C ILE A 450 -17.25 -6.45 8.53
N PHE A 451 -16.41 -7.07 9.37
CA PHE A 451 -15.22 -6.46 9.93
C PHE A 451 -13.98 -7.34 9.69
N ALA A 452 -12.81 -6.78 9.83
CA ALA A 452 -11.56 -7.53 9.77
C ALA A 452 -11.34 -8.38 11.01
N ASN A 453 -10.47 -9.38 10.91
CA ASN A 453 -10.11 -10.31 11.99
C ASN A 453 -11.32 -11.05 12.61
N ALA A 454 -12.32 -11.32 11.82
CA ALA A 454 -13.55 -11.94 12.28
C ALA A 454 -13.91 -13.20 11.48
N GLU A 455 -14.64 -14.09 12.12
CA GLU A 455 -15.21 -15.27 11.49
C GLU A 455 -16.71 -15.05 11.29
N TYR A 456 -17.24 -15.56 10.19
CA TYR A 456 -18.65 -15.43 9.83
C TYR A 456 -19.20 -16.78 9.43
N GLU A 457 -20.47 -17.00 9.78
CA GLU A 457 -21.29 -18.03 9.16
C GLU A 457 -22.40 -17.39 8.31
N TYR A 458 -22.75 -18.05 7.24
CA TYR A 458 -23.82 -17.63 6.35
C TYR A 458 -24.73 -18.79 5.98
N GLY A 459 -25.96 -18.46 5.64
CA GLY A 459 -26.94 -19.43 5.18
C GLY A 459 -27.73 -18.91 3.99
N VAL A 460 -28.29 -19.84 3.23
CA VAL A 460 -29.19 -19.56 2.12
C VAL A 460 -30.48 -20.38 2.28
N THR A 461 -31.59 -19.69 2.12
CA THR A 461 -32.91 -20.33 2.06
C THR A 461 -33.53 -20.14 0.68
N LEU A 462 -34.20 -21.16 0.19
CA LEU A 462 -35.05 -21.08 -1.00
C LEU A 462 -36.50 -21.32 -0.55
N ASP A 463 -37.37 -20.39 -0.92
CA ASP A 463 -38.80 -20.43 -0.52
C ASP A 463 -38.96 -20.71 0.98
N GLY A 464 -38.10 -20.12 1.82
CA GLY A 464 -38.10 -20.29 3.27
C GLY A 464 -37.45 -21.56 3.79
N THR A 465 -37.00 -22.46 2.94
CA THR A 465 -36.32 -23.72 3.34
C THR A 465 -34.79 -23.54 3.26
N SER A 466 -34.08 -23.87 4.35
CA SER A 466 -32.60 -23.84 4.36
C SER A 466 -32.04 -24.85 3.35
N ARG A 467 -31.16 -24.42 2.49
CA ARG A 467 -30.57 -25.22 1.43
C ARG A 467 -29.06 -25.28 1.47
N GLY A 468 -28.45 -24.44 2.24
CA GLY A 468 -27.02 -24.48 2.39
C GLY A 468 -26.50 -23.43 3.37
N SER A 469 -25.30 -23.67 3.85
CA SER A 469 -24.58 -22.78 4.76
C SER A 469 -23.08 -22.94 4.55
N GLY A 470 -22.32 -21.98 5.02
CA GLY A 470 -20.86 -22.01 5.01
C GLY A 470 -20.30 -21.05 6.03
N THR A 471 -19.00 -21.04 6.13
CA THR A 471 -18.24 -20.11 6.98
C THR A 471 -17.13 -19.47 6.16
N PHE A 472 -16.72 -18.29 6.56
CA PHE A 472 -15.51 -17.66 6.05
C PHE A 472 -14.87 -16.79 7.13
N SER A 473 -13.56 -16.58 6.99
CA SER A 473 -12.82 -15.68 7.87
C SER A 473 -12.33 -14.50 7.06
N THR A 474 -12.45 -13.33 7.64
CA THR A 474 -11.83 -12.12 7.07
C THR A 474 -10.35 -12.06 7.43
N THR A 475 -9.56 -11.45 6.56
CA THR A 475 -8.11 -11.37 6.77
C THR A 475 -7.74 -10.56 8.01
N THR A 476 -6.61 -10.91 8.60
CA THR A 476 -5.94 -10.08 9.59
C THR A 476 -5.37 -8.84 8.93
N THR A 477 -5.42 -7.74 9.64
CA THR A 477 -4.96 -6.44 9.13
C THR A 477 -3.63 -6.05 9.74
N GLN A 478 -3.00 -5.07 9.11
CA GLN A 478 -1.77 -4.50 9.61
C GLN A 478 -2.00 -3.84 10.98
N SER A 479 -1.13 -4.15 11.94
CA SER A 479 -1.10 -3.48 13.24
C SER A 479 -0.52 -2.06 13.14
N ILE A 480 -0.78 -1.24 14.15
CA ILE A 480 -0.10 0.05 14.30
C ILE A 480 1.39 -0.23 14.56
N PRO A 481 2.30 0.35 13.75
CA PRO A 481 3.73 0.10 13.93
C PRO A 481 4.19 0.44 15.35
N ASP A 482 4.90 -0.48 16.00
CA ASP A 482 5.40 -0.33 17.38
C ASP A 482 4.34 0.15 18.39
N GLY A 483 3.08 -0.25 18.22
CA GLY A 483 1.94 0.21 19.04
C GLY A 483 2.05 -0.17 20.53
N GLY A 484 2.76 -1.24 20.86
CA GLY A 484 3.03 -1.67 22.24
C GLY A 484 4.24 -0.99 22.91
N MET A 485 4.88 0.00 22.27
CA MET A 485 5.98 0.82 22.84
C MET A 485 7.17 0.05 23.45
N GLU A 486 7.33 -1.22 23.11
CA GLU A 486 8.36 -2.12 23.69
C GLU A 486 9.78 -1.83 23.16
N ASN A 487 9.89 -1.23 21.97
CA ASN A 487 11.16 -0.94 21.34
C ASN A 487 11.79 0.36 21.87
N GLY A 488 12.72 0.25 22.84
CA GLY A 488 13.40 1.40 23.43
C GLY A 488 14.30 2.18 22.48
N SER A 489 14.56 1.65 21.29
CA SER A 489 15.33 2.33 20.24
C SER A 489 14.46 3.19 19.33
N LEU A 490 13.15 3.29 19.61
CA LEU A 490 12.27 4.15 18.83
C LEU A 490 12.78 5.59 18.88
N PRO A 491 12.90 6.21 17.74
CA PRO A 491 13.35 7.59 17.65
C PRO A 491 12.56 8.57 18.54
N CYS A 492 11.27 8.39 18.75
CA CYS A 492 10.46 9.26 19.61
C CYS A 492 10.94 9.32 21.08
N PHE A 493 11.73 8.35 21.55
CA PHE A 493 12.33 8.37 22.90
C PHE A 493 13.69 9.05 22.95
N GLY A 494 14.30 9.34 21.79
CA GLY A 494 15.57 10.06 21.67
C GLY A 494 15.41 11.58 21.69
N VAL A 495 16.50 12.30 21.49
CA VAL A 495 16.53 13.75 21.42
C VAL A 495 16.64 14.20 19.97
N GLU A 496 15.80 15.13 19.55
CA GLU A 496 15.77 15.72 18.19
C GLU A 496 15.51 14.67 17.09
N VAL A 497 14.49 13.85 17.33
CA VAL A 497 14.23 12.70 16.51
C VAL A 497 13.10 12.94 15.54
N SER A 498 13.40 13.06 14.26
CA SER A 498 12.48 12.73 13.19
C SER A 498 13.24 12.33 11.94
N SER A 499 13.21 11.06 11.62
CA SER A 499 13.55 10.59 10.29
C SER A 499 12.29 10.23 9.52
N ASN A 500 12.28 10.37 8.20
CA ASN A 500 11.18 9.92 7.35
C ASN A 500 10.91 8.40 7.47
N SER A 501 11.83 7.65 8.05
CA SER A 501 11.73 6.20 8.26
C SER A 501 11.08 5.80 9.59
N SER A 502 10.83 6.76 10.50
CA SER A 502 10.18 6.46 11.78
C SER A 502 8.69 6.76 11.72
N PHE A 503 7.86 5.81 12.16
CA PHE A 503 6.42 6.04 12.28
C PHE A 503 6.10 7.02 13.41
N TRP A 504 6.77 6.88 14.58
CA TRP A 504 6.57 7.69 15.76
C TRP A 504 7.62 8.78 15.88
N ALA A 505 7.17 9.98 16.23
CA ALA A 505 7.97 11.15 16.57
C ALA A 505 7.50 11.76 17.88
N SER A 506 8.30 12.63 18.47
CA SER A 506 7.96 13.40 19.66
C SER A 506 8.59 14.78 19.62
N GLY A 507 8.17 15.67 20.52
CA GLY A 507 8.75 16.99 20.69
C GLY A 507 10.07 17.01 21.45
N ASN A 508 10.69 15.87 21.72
CA ASN A 508 12.02 15.81 22.37
C ASN A 508 13.03 16.65 21.59
N ASN A 509 13.77 17.45 22.31
CA ASN A 509 14.80 18.32 21.71
C ASN A 509 15.88 18.68 22.75
N SER A 510 16.91 19.39 22.32
CA SER A 510 18.05 19.77 23.19
C SER A 510 17.67 20.54 24.46
N PHE A 511 16.53 21.25 24.46
CA PHE A 511 16.04 22.03 25.60
C PHE A 511 14.99 21.31 26.44
N ALA A 512 14.29 20.34 25.85
CA ALA A 512 13.25 19.52 26.50
C ALA A 512 13.42 18.07 26.07
N LYS A 513 14.32 17.35 26.76
CA LYS A 513 14.82 16.03 26.34
C LYS A 513 13.92 14.86 26.75
N THR A 514 12.90 15.10 27.57
CA THR A 514 12.11 14.06 28.23
C THR A 514 10.61 14.27 28.06
N LEU A 515 10.21 14.92 26.97
CA LEU A 515 8.77 15.10 26.66
C LEU A 515 8.10 13.77 26.30
N CYS A 516 8.86 12.84 25.73
CA CYS A 516 8.49 11.45 25.49
C CYS A 516 9.67 10.55 25.86
N THR A 517 9.43 9.59 26.71
CA THR A 517 10.42 8.60 27.13
C THR A 517 9.78 7.23 27.27
N GLN A 518 10.55 6.19 27.08
CA GLN A 518 10.11 4.85 27.49
C GLN A 518 10.01 4.79 29.01
N GLY A 519 8.92 4.28 29.53
CA GLY A 519 8.63 4.21 30.95
C GLY A 519 7.90 2.94 31.34
N THR A 520 7.53 2.85 32.60
CA THR A 520 6.71 1.76 33.13
C THR A 520 5.56 2.33 33.94
N PHE A 521 4.40 1.69 33.85
CA PHE A 521 3.23 2.00 34.68
C PHE A 521 2.42 0.72 34.93
N ALA A 522 1.76 0.63 36.07
CA ALA A 522 0.96 -0.55 36.41
C ALA A 522 -0.19 -0.73 35.40
N GLY A 523 -0.41 -1.95 34.90
CA GLY A 523 -1.45 -2.28 33.93
C GLY A 523 -1.08 -2.00 32.46
N MET A 524 0.15 -1.58 32.15
CA MET A 524 0.67 -1.56 30.78
C MET A 524 0.62 -2.95 30.14
N GLY A 525 0.77 -3.04 28.81
CA GLY A 525 0.72 -4.29 28.07
C GLY A 525 1.92 -5.18 28.34
N GLY A 526 3.03 -4.93 27.77
CA GLY A 526 4.26 -5.72 27.92
C GLY A 526 5.12 -5.29 29.11
N SER A 527 6.35 -4.88 28.80
CA SER A 527 7.34 -4.45 29.79
C SER A 527 7.46 -2.94 29.90
N TYR A 528 7.03 -2.22 28.88
CA TYR A 528 7.21 -0.77 28.75
C TYR A 528 5.99 -0.09 28.16
N CYS A 529 5.90 1.22 28.38
CA CYS A 529 4.92 2.12 27.77
C CYS A 529 5.58 3.46 27.41
N ALA A 530 4.94 4.31 26.65
CA ALA A 530 5.39 5.68 26.44
C ALA A 530 4.93 6.57 27.61
N LYS A 531 5.86 7.31 28.20
CA LYS A 531 5.61 8.35 29.21
C LYS A 531 5.77 9.72 28.55
N LEU A 532 4.69 10.48 28.49
CA LEU A 532 4.63 11.84 27.96
C LEU A 532 4.58 12.79 29.16
N ALA A 533 5.65 13.54 29.41
CA ALA A 533 5.77 14.44 30.53
C ALA A 533 6.03 15.86 30.09
N SER A 534 5.15 16.76 30.46
CA SER A 534 5.30 18.18 30.16
C SER A 534 6.41 18.80 30.98
N SER A 535 7.02 19.86 30.46
CA SER A 535 8.11 20.57 31.09
C SER A 535 8.01 22.08 30.87
N SER A 536 8.80 22.83 31.60
CA SER A 536 8.85 24.29 31.51
C SER A 536 10.25 24.77 31.06
N PRO A 537 10.56 24.67 29.77
CA PRO A 537 11.85 25.17 29.28
C PRO A 537 11.96 26.70 29.45
N PRO A 538 13.15 27.23 29.72
CA PRO A 538 13.38 28.66 29.74
C PRO A 538 12.95 29.31 28.41
N LEU A 539 12.42 30.54 28.46
CA LEU A 539 11.95 31.34 27.34
C LEU A 539 10.58 30.90 26.75
N VAL A 540 10.32 29.62 26.63
CA VAL A 540 9.10 29.11 26.02
C VAL A 540 7.97 28.98 27.07
N GLY A 541 8.30 28.49 28.26
CA GLY A 541 7.39 28.41 29.41
C GLY A 541 6.65 27.08 29.49
N LEU A 542 6.23 26.49 28.38
CA LEU A 542 5.63 25.15 28.31
C LEU A 542 6.17 24.39 27.09
N ALA A 543 6.57 23.16 27.32
CA ALA A 543 6.73 22.15 26.28
C ALA A 543 5.85 20.95 26.67
N ALA A 544 4.85 20.68 25.89
CA ALA A 544 3.91 19.58 26.13
C ALA A 544 4.59 18.23 25.89
N GLY A 545 4.43 17.29 26.82
CA GLY A 545 4.77 15.90 26.58
C GLY A 545 3.90 15.34 25.46
N ASN A 546 4.48 14.83 24.39
CA ASN A 546 3.71 14.38 23.23
C ASN A 546 4.36 13.20 22.51
N LEU A 547 3.52 12.45 21.80
CA LEU A 547 3.86 11.36 20.89
C LEU A 547 2.95 11.47 19.67
N LEU A 548 3.52 11.38 18.48
CA LEU A 548 2.74 11.58 17.25
C LEU A 548 3.27 10.74 16.08
N SER A 549 2.42 10.45 15.12
CA SER A 549 2.82 9.94 13.82
C SER A 549 3.12 11.10 12.87
N GLY A 550 4.38 11.27 12.52
CA GLY A 550 4.81 12.41 11.72
C GLY A 550 6.26 12.78 11.95
N LEU A 551 6.55 14.06 11.88
CA LEU A 551 7.89 14.63 12.09
C LEU A 551 7.84 15.76 13.12
N PHE A 552 8.94 15.91 13.85
CA PHE A 552 9.20 17.10 14.67
C PHE A 552 10.57 17.66 14.34
N TYR A 553 10.69 18.95 14.27
CA TYR A 553 11.99 19.65 14.21
C TYR A 553 11.88 21.04 14.80
N LYS A 554 13.04 21.62 15.10
CA LYS A 554 13.14 23.00 15.57
C LYS A 554 13.38 23.95 14.40
N ASP A 555 12.65 25.04 14.40
CA ASP A 555 12.89 26.18 13.53
C ASP A 555 13.38 27.36 14.37
N GLY A 556 14.70 27.42 14.55
CA GLY A 556 15.34 28.36 15.46
C GLY A 556 15.34 27.93 16.93
N LEU A 557 15.46 28.88 17.86
CA LEU A 557 15.64 28.64 19.29
C LEU A 557 14.35 28.38 20.06
N THR A 558 13.26 29.01 19.64
CA THR A 558 12.00 29.06 20.41
C THR A 558 10.80 28.47 19.68
N THR A 559 10.95 28.06 18.44
CA THR A 559 9.87 27.50 17.62
C THR A 559 10.08 26.01 17.42
N GLY A 560 9.09 25.22 17.76
CA GLY A 560 8.95 23.82 17.40
C GLY A 560 7.98 23.67 16.22
N VAL A 561 8.27 22.76 15.34
CA VAL A 561 7.42 22.45 14.20
C VAL A 561 7.10 20.96 14.23
N VAL A 562 5.81 20.67 14.20
CA VAL A 562 5.26 19.33 14.01
C VAL A 562 4.72 19.24 12.58
N GLU A 563 5.08 18.21 11.88
CA GLU A 563 4.44 17.83 10.60
C GLU A 563 3.67 16.53 10.83
N PHE A 564 2.37 16.61 10.97
CA PHE A 564 1.48 15.46 11.18
C PHE A 564 1.28 14.68 9.89
N GLY A 565 1.19 13.36 10.01
CA GLY A 565 0.83 12.47 8.93
C GLY A 565 1.96 11.49 8.58
N GLN A 566 1.57 10.24 8.42
CA GLN A 566 2.43 9.17 7.91
C GLN A 566 1.74 8.44 6.76
N PRO A 567 2.50 7.88 5.81
CA PRO A 567 1.96 6.90 4.88
C PRO A 567 1.47 5.66 5.64
N TYR A 568 0.26 5.22 5.36
CA TYR A 568 -0.30 4.01 5.93
C TYR A 568 -1.27 3.37 4.95
N THR A 569 -1.09 2.09 4.68
CA THR A 569 -1.99 1.37 3.77
C THR A 569 -3.14 0.77 4.56
N TRP A 570 -4.29 1.40 4.47
CA TRP A 570 -5.51 0.91 5.12
C TRP A 570 -6.04 -0.33 4.42
N GLN A 571 -5.94 -1.48 5.08
CA GLN A 571 -6.48 -2.76 4.60
C GLN A 571 -7.96 -2.93 5.00
N ALA A 572 -8.35 -2.34 6.10
CA ALA A 572 -9.71 -2.35 6.60
C ALA A 572 -10.05 -1.03 7.29
N ARG A 573 -11.34 -0.74 7.44
CA ARG A 573 -11.83 0.41 8.16
C ARG A 573 -12.00 0.05 9.64
N PRO A 574 -11.27 0.69 10.55
CA PRO A 574 -11.45 0.45 11.98
C PRO A 574 -12.71 1.14 12.48
N ARG A 575 -13.36 0.53 13.48
CA ARG A 575 -14.47 1.18 14.22
C ARG A 575 -13.98 1.94 15.46
N ALA A 576 -12.83 1.54 16.03
CA ALA A 576 -12.25 2.23 17.19
C ALA A 576 -10.72 2.12 17.20
N LEU A 577 -10.09 3.06 17.89
CA LEU A 577 -8.73 2.93 18.40
C LEU A 577 -8.78 2.39 19.82
N ARG A 578 -8.22 1.22 20.08
CA ARG A 578 -7.95 0.74 21.43
C ARG A 578 -6.62 1.28 21.91
N VAL A 579 -6.57 1.79 23.12
CA VAL A 579 -5.34 2.28 23.76
C VAL A 579 -5.41 2.07 25.26
N LYS A 580 -4.29 1.72 25.86
CA LYS A 580 -4.10 1.80 27.31
C LYS A 580 -3.53 3.16 27.67
N TYR A 581 -4.06 3.78 28.71
CA TYR A 581 -3.59 5.10 29.17
C TYR A 581 -3.73 5.30 30.66
N HIS A 582 -2.93 6.22 31.18
CA HIS A 582 -3.09 6.81 32.50
C HIS A 582 -2.62 8.27 32.46
N ALA A 583 -3.45 9.19 32.91
CA ALA A 583 -3.19 10.62 32.88
C ALA A 583 -3.17 11.22 34.28
N THR A 584 -2.22 12.12 34.51
CA THR A 584 -2.22 13.08 35.62
C THR A 584 -2.29 14.45 35.01
N VAL A 585 -3.42 15.15 35.24
CA VAL A 585 -3.74 16.41 34.60
C VAL A 585 -4.04 17.45 35.67
N GLY A 586 -3.22 18.47 35.72
CA GLY A 586 -3.31 19.53 36.74
C GLY A 586 -4.10 20.76 36.23
N THR A 587 -3.95 21.84 36.96
CA THR A 587 -4.51 23.14 36.61
C THR A 587 -3.55 23.89 35.68
N VAL A 588 -4.08 24.56 34.68
CA VAL A 588 -3.31 25.41 33.76
C VAL A 588 -2.51 26.44 34.55
N ASN A 589 -1.19 26.41 34.43
CA ASN A 589 -0.24 27.30 35.08
C ASN A 589 0.71 28.01 34.09
N ASN A 590 0.60 27.71 32.81
CA ASN A 590 1.24 28.44 31.73
C ASN A 590 0.19 28.83 30.67
N ASP A 591 0.08 30.11 30.37
CA ASP A 591 -0.85 30.68 29.41
C ASP A 591 -0.24 31.93 28.77
N LYS A 592 -0.05 31.90 27.48
CA LYS A 592 0.46 33.05 26.70
C LYS A 592 -0.65 33.98 26.23
N GLY A 593 -1.91 33.66 26.50
CA GLY A 593 -3.06 34.46 26.10
C GLY A 593 -3.37 34.40 24.60
N TYR A 594 -2.90 33.37 23.89
CA TYR A 594 -3.25 33.19 22.48
C TYR A 594 -4.71 32.80 22.33
N ALA A 595 -5.37 33.39 21.34
CA ALA A 595 -6.77 33.08 21.04
C ALA A 595 -6.91 31.67 20.46
N GLY A 596 -8.02 30.99 20.75
CA GLY A 596 -8.38 29.67 20.21
C GLY A 596 -8.84 28.67 21.28
N PRO A 597 -8.03 28.36 22.28
CA PRO A 597 -8.42 27.42 23.33
C PRO A 597 -9.62 27.87 24.15
N PRO A 598 -10.48 26.92 24.59
CA PRO A 598 -11.65 27.25 25.44
C PRO A 598 -11.31 27.33 26.93
N ILE A 599 -10.07 27.10 27.33
CA ILE A 599 -9.56 27.16 28.69
C ILE A 599 -8.44 28.21 28.83
N LYS A 600 -8.18 28.63 30.04
CA LYS A 600 -7.21 29.68 30.39
C LYS A 600 -6.49 29.36 31.68
N ASN A 601 -5.54 30.20 32.06
CA ASN A 601 -4.82 30.08 33.32
C ASN A 601 -5.76 29.91 34.52
N GLY A 602 -5.53 28.91 35.35
CA GLY A 602 -6.35 28.58 36.49
C GLY A 602 -7.47 27.55 36.23
N ASP A 603 -7.84 27.31 34.97
CA ASP A 603 -8.81 26.28 34.63
C ASP A 603 -8.18 24.87 34.72
N GLN A 604 -8.99 23.82 34.79
CA GLN A 604 -8.58 22.43 34.65
C GLN A 604 -7.99 22.23 33.26
N ASP A 605 -6.76 21.72 33.19
CA ASP A 605 -6.13 21.39 31.91
C ASP A 605 -6.69 20.08 31.36
N ARG A 606 -6.31 19.76 30.13
CA ARG A 606 -6.72 18.55 29.40
C ARG A 606 -5.55 17.87 28.76
N ALA A 607 -5.57 16.54 28.74
CA ALA A 607 -4.74 15.74 27.89
C ALA A 607 -5.56 15.21 26.70
N SER A 608 -4.91 14.80 25.63
CA SER A 608 -5.61 14.27 24.45
C SER A 608 -4.94 13.03 23.86
N ILE A 609 -5.76 12.13 23.34
CA ILE A 609 -5.37 10.97 22.54
C ILE A 609 -6.28 10.97 21.33
N TYR A 610 -5.73 10.95 20.12
CA TYR A 610 -6.56 10.83 18.92
C TYR A 610 -5.87 10.08 17.79
N ALA A 611 -6.68 9.46 16.94
CA ALA A 611 -6.32 8.91 15.66
C ALA A 611 -7.19 9.53 14.57
N CYS A 612 -6.62 9.77 13.40
CA CYS A 612 -7.37 10.25 12.25
C CYS A 612 -7.03 9.43 11.01
N ILE A 613 -8.05 9.18 10.23
CA ILE A 613 -7.92 8.74 8.85
C ILE A 613 -8.00 10.00 8.00
N VAL A 614 -6.95 10.28 7.28
CA VAL A 614 -6.82 11.48 6.45
C VAL A 614 -6.51 11.10 5.00
N ASP A 615 -6.77 12.01 4.08
CA ASP A 615 -6.44 11.87 2.66
C ASP A 615 -5.63 13.09 2.21
N TRP A 616 -4.35 13.11 2.61
CA TRP A 616 -3.49 14.26 2.45
C TRP A 616 -2.40 14.05 1.41
N SER A 617 -2.14 15.09 0.62
CA SER A 617 -1.05 15.13 -0.35
C SER A 617 0.31 15.50 0.28
N ALA A 618 0.30 16.17 1.42
CA ALA A 618 1.46 16.59 2.19
C ALA A 618 1.19 16.42 3.68
N ARG A 619 2.22 16.49 4.53
CA ARG A 619 2.05 16.53 5.98
C ARG A 619 1.47 17.87 6.41
N HIS A 620 0.56 17.84 7.36
CA HIS A 620 0.01 19.06 7.97
C HIS A 620 0.98 19.67 8.97
N LYS A 621 1.36 20.90 8.75
CA LYS A 621 2.39 21.61 9.51
C LYS A 621 1.80 22.49 10.60
N VAL A 622 2.19 22.24 11.84
CA VAL A 622 1.86 23.08 13.01
C VAL A 622 3.16 23.66 13.58
N SER A 623 3.25 24.98 13.64
CA SER A 623 4.36 25.68 14.27
C SER A 623 3.92 26.33 15.56
N SER A 624 4.68 26.15 16.62
CA SER A 624 4.38 26.69 17.95
C SER A 624 5.64 27.21 18.64
N GLY A 625 5.47 28.21 19.51
CA GLY A 625 6.61 28.83 20.21
C GLY A 625 6.25 30.12 20.92
N THR A 626 7.14 31.14 20.81
CA THR A 626 6.92 32.44 21.44
C THR A 626 5.92 33.35 20.69
N SER A 627 5.37 32.88 19.59
CA SER A 627 4.25 33.50 18.86
C SER A 627 3.02 32.62 18.89
N ALA A 628 1.84 33.16 18.56
CA ALA A 628 0.65 32.35 18.37
C ALA A 628 0.91 31.22 17.34
N PRO A 629 0.35 30.02 17.56
CA PRO A 629 0.60 28.90 16.66
C PRO A 629 0.06 29.18 15.26
N THR A 630 0.69 28.58 14.27
CA THR A 630 0.19 28.53 12.89
C THR A 630 -0.14 27.10 12.52
N GLY A 631 -1.21 26.89 11.74
CA GLY A 631 -1.65 25.56 11.33
C GLY A 631 -2.26 24.73 12.46
N ALA A 632 -2.61 25.36 13.60
CA ALA A 632 -3.29 24.63 14.68
C ALA A 632 -4.61 24.03 14.17
N TRP A 633 -4.84 22.76 14.49
CA TRP A 633 -6.00 22.01 14.02
C TRP A 633 -6.58 21.10 15.09
N ASN A 634 -7.83 20.75 14.91
CA ASN A 634 -8.52 19.79 15.76
C ASN A 634 -9.38 18.88 14.88
N PRO A 635 -9.14 17.58 14.84
CA PRO A 635 -9.85 16.67 13.97
C PRO A 635 -11.36 16.57 14.28
N SER A 636 -11.80 16.90 15.49
CA SER A 636 -13.23 16.90 15.83
C SER A 636 -13.98 18.13 15.36
N THR A 637 -13.27 19.16 14.89
CA THR A 637 -13.90 20.43 14.46
C THR A 637 -13.56 20.80 13.00
N MET A 638 -12.68 20.04 12.35
CA MET A 638 -12.18 20.32 10.99
C MET A 638 -12.33 19.10 10.09
N GLN A 639 -13.13 19.21 9.03
CA GLN A 639 -13.35 18.15 8.03
C GLN A 639 -12.27 18.13 6.95
N SER A 640 -11.42 19.16 6.89
CA SER A 640 -10.30 19.26 5.95
C SER A 640 -9.25 20.23 6.45
N THR A 641 -8.04 20.08 5.93
CA THR A 641 -6.93 21.02 6.02
C THR A 641 -6.50 21.43 4.62
N ASP A 642 -5.50 22.28 4.49
CA ASP A 642 -4.96 22.69 3.17
C ASP A 642 -4.37 21.48 2.41
N GLU A 643 -3.95 20.44 3.12
CA GLU A 643 -3.34 19.23 2.54
C GLU A 643 -4.36 18.23 2.00
N GLY A 644 -5.62 18.29 2.47
CA GLY A 644 -6.70 17.42 2.04
C GLY A 644 -7.74 17.12 3.11
N ALA A 645 -8.53 16.08 2.90
CA ALA A 645 -9.68 15.73 3.75
C ALA A 645 -9.26 15.05 5.06
N VAL A 646 -10.08 15.24 6.10
CA VAL A 646 -10.16 14.40 7.29
C VAL A 646 -11.36 13.47 7.09
N ILE A 647 -11.10 12.19 6.79
CA ILE A 647 -12.17 11.21 6.51
C ILE A 647 -12.91 10.82 7.80
N GLY A 648 -12.14 10.63 8.88
CA GLY A 648 -12.70 10.27 10.17
C GLY A 648 -11.67 10.42 11.30
N TYR A 649 -12.18 10.47 12.52
CA TYR A 649 -11.35 10.61 13.71
C TYR A 649 -11.89 9.77 14.87
N ALA A 650 -10.99 9.35 15.74
CA ALA A 650 -11.26 8.79 17.06
C ALA A 650 -10.53 9.68 18.07
N MET A 651 -11.23 10.34 18.99
CA MET A 651 -10.64 11.32 19.91
C MET A 651 -11.12 11.15 21.34
N LEU A 652 -10.17 11.15 22.27
CA LEU A 652 -10.40 11.16 23.70
C LEU A 652 -9.76 12.39 24.33
N MET A 653 -10.60 13.23 24.93
CA MET A 653 -10.15 14.35 25.77
C MET A 653 -10.24 13.92 27.25
N LEU A 654 -9.15 14.13 27.98
CA LEU A 654 -9.00 13.79 29.39
C LEU A 654 -8.96 15.11 30.18
N ASP A 655 -10.03 15.43 30.84
CA ASP A 655 -10.22 16.68 31.61
C ASP A 655 -9.90 16.54 33.10
N GLY A 656 -9.11 15.53 33.46
CA GLY A 656 -8.69 15.26 34.83
C GLY A 656 -7.84 14.01 34.95
N ASN A 657 -7.51 13.69 36.20
CA ASN A 657 -6.72 12.50 36.49
C ASN A 657 -7.48 11.21 36.17
N THR A 658 -6.80 10.25 35.57
CA THR A 658 -7.33 8.89 35.45
C THR A 658 -7.52 8.30 36.84
N LYS A 659 -8.67 7.70 37.09
CA LYS A 659 -8.98 7.06 38.36
C LYS A 659 -8.27 5.71 38.49
N GLY A 660 -7.81 5.43 39.71
CA GLY A 660 -7.08 4.17 40.01
C GLY A 660 -5.58 4.29 39.84
N GLU A 661 -4.88 3.19 40.09
CA GLU A 661 -3.41 3.11 40.09
C GLU A 661 -2.86 2.32 38.90
N THR A 662 -3.73 1.93 37.96
CA THR A 662 -3.39 1.15 36.77
C THR A 662 -3.85 1.85 35.51
N MET A 663 -3.20 1.57 34.38
CA MET A 663 -3.67 2.03 33.07
C MET A 663 -5.07 1.49 32.78
N LEU A 664 -5.91 2.31 32.19
CA LEU A 664 -7.23 1.92 31.68
C LEU A 664 -7.08 1.56 30.19
N SER A 665 -7.71 0.48 29.77
CA SER A 665 -7.89 0.17 28.35
C SER A 665 -9.22 0.77 27.89
N ARG A 666 -9.21 1.45 26.75
CA ARG A 666 -10.40 2.06 26.17
C ARG A 666 -10.41 1.96 24.65
N ASP A 667 -11.57 1.59 24.13
CA ASP A 667 -11.89 1.71 22.73
C ASP A 667 -12.44 3.12 22.47
N ILE A 668 -11.73 3.90 21.65
CA ILE A 668 -12.12 5.26 21.25
C ILE A 668 -12.77 5.14 19.88
N GLU A 669 -14.06 5.32 19.81
CA GLU A 669 -14.86 5.12 18.60
C GLU A 669 -14.46 6.08 17.48
N PHE A 670 -14.44 5.59 16.24
CA PHE A 670 -14.26 6.42 15.05
C PHE A 670 -15.57 7.08 14.65
N HIS A 671 -15.52 8.39 14.48
CA HIS A 671 -16.54 9.21 13.86
C HIS A 671 -16.08 9.61 12.46
N PHE A 672 -16.82 9.21 11.44
CA PHE A 672 -16.49 9.48 10.05
C PHE A 672 -17.21 10.73 9.55
N TYR A 673 -16.49 11.66 8.98
CA TYR A 673 -17.08 12.78 8.22
C TYR A 673 -17.55 12.31 6.85
N ASP A 674 -16.80 11.37 6.25
CA ASP A 674 -17.17 10.72 5.00
C ASP A 674 -16.97 9.21 5.12
N HIS A 675 -18.09 8.50 5.31
CA HIS A 675 -18.09 7.04 5.38
C HIS A 675 -17.97 6.35 4.02
N THR A 676 -17.96 7.09 2.90
CA THR A 676 -17.81 6.58 1.55
C THR A 676 -16.37 6.71 1.03
N ALA A 677 -15.60 7.65 1.56
CA ALA A 677 -14.25 7.92 1.14
C ALA A 677 -13.27 6.81 1.57
N ARG A 678 -12.35 6.48 0.67
CA ARG A 678 -11.15 5.66 0.95
C ARG A 678 -9.93 6.53 0.76
N PRO A 679 -9.00 6.58 1.73
CA PRO A 679 -7.81 7.40 1.58
C PRO A 679 -6.93 6.90 0.44
N SER A 680 -6.47 7.82 -0.39
CA SER A 680 -5.62 7.57 -1.57
C SER A 680 -4.40 8.48 -1.64
N GLY A 681 -4.30 9.43 -0.73
CA GLY A 681 -3.20 10.39 -0.65
C GLY A 681 -1.89 9.77 -0.14
N THR A 682 -0.86 10.57 -0.13
CA THR A 682 0.47 10.15 0.34
C THR A 682 0.48 9.90 1.85
N TYR A 683 -0.26 10.70 2.61
CA TYR A 683 -0.35 10.60 4.06
C TYR A 683 -1.79 10.29 4.45
N THR A 684 -1.99 9.17 5.11
CA THR A 684 -3.33 8.60 5.31
C THR A 684 -3.67 8.34 6.77
N ILE A 685 -2.72 8.55 7.68
CA ILE A 685 -2.91 8.37 9.12
C ILE A 685 -2.29 9.50 9.92
N VAL A 686 -3.00 9.93 10.96
CA VAL A 686 -2.46 10.72 12.06
C VAL A 686 -2.81 10.04 13.36
N LEU A 687 -1.80 9.80 14.21
CA LEU A 687 -1.94 9.43 15.61
C LEU A 687 -1.28 10.50 16.45
N SER A 688 -1.91 10.97 17.50
CA SER A 688 -1.33 11.97 18.39
C SER A 688 -1.81 11.81 19.82
N CYS A 689 -0.88 11.88 20.74
CA CYS A 689 -1.10 11.90 22.17
C CYS A 689 -0.37 13.11 22.76
N SER A 690 -1.07 13.87 23.58
CA SER A 690 -0.47 15.03 24.25
C SER A 690 -0.90 15.13 25.71
N ALA A 691 0.06 15.34 26.58
CA ALA A 691 -0.20 15.62 28.00
C ALA A 691 -0.87 16.99 28.25
N ASN A 692 -0.83 17.90 27.25
CA ASN A 692 -1.56 19.16 27.22
C ASN A 692 -2.25 19.29 25.86
N ALA A 693 -3.57 19.20 25.84
CA ALA A 693 -4.36 19.20 24.60
C ALA A 693 -4.24 20.49 23.79
N TYR A 694 -3.79 21.58 24.40
CA TYR A 694 -3.59 22.89 23.77
C TYR A 694 -2.11 23.33 23.85
N GLY A 695 -1.20 22.37 23.84
CA GLY A 695 0.23 22.60 23.99
C GLY A 695 0.83 23.47 22.87
N GLU A 696 0.28 23.43 21.67
CA GLU A 696 0.67 24.29 20.54
C GLU A 696 0.39 25.78 20.82
N TYR A 697 -0.57 26.11 21.68
CA TYR A 697 -0.85 27.47 22.14
C TYR A 697 0.00 27.87 23.35
N MET A 698 0.98 27.05 23.74
CA MET A 698 1.73 27.24 24.99
C MET A 698 0.82 27.35 26.22
N LEU A 699 -0.31 26.66 26.16
CA LEU A 699 -1.34 26.67 27.20
C LEU A 699 -1.41 25.30 27.87
N GLY A 700 -1.25 25.25 29.19
CA GLY A 700 -1.42 24.03 29.95
C GLY A 700 -0.70 24.02 31.30
N CYS A 701 -0.77 22.86 31.94
CA CYS A 701 -0.06 22.59 33.20
C CYS A 701 1.30 21.96 32.90
N THR A 702 2.37 22.60 33.38
CA THR A 702 3.76 22.19 33.11
C THR A 702 4.18 20.88 33.80
N SER A 703 3.32 20.30 34.64
CA SER A 703 3.55 19.02 35.33
C SER A 703 2.63 17.89 34.90
N ASN A 704 1.88 18.07 33.82
CA ASN A 704 1.05 17.01 33.27
C ASN A 704 1.89 15.82 32.81
N VAL A 705 1.35 14.62 33.05
CA VAL A 705 1.94 13.36 32.60
C VAL A 705 0.83 12.49 32.02
N LEU A 706 1.08 11.94 30.83
CA LEU A 706 0.24 10.96 30.15
C LEU A 706 1.08 9.73 29.83
N TYR A 707 0.66 8.58 30.30
CA TYR A 707 1.20 7.28 29.88
C TYR A 707 0.28 6.71 28.83
N VAL A 708 0.83 6.17 27.75
CA VAL A 708 0.07 5.52 26.67
C VAL A 708 0.79 4.24 26.21
N ASP A 709 -0.02 3.24 25.83
CA ASP A 709 0.46 1.92 25.46
C ASP A 709 -0.59 1.14 24.65
N ASP A 710 -0.18 0.03 24.03
CA ASP A 710 -1.04 -0.93 23.33
C ASP A 710 -2.04 -0.25 22.37
N PHE A 711 -1.47 0.46 21.40
CA PHE A 711 -2.30 1.02 20.31
C PHE A 711 -2.71 -0.07 19.34
N GLU A 712 -4.00 -0.32 19.24
CA GLU A 712 -4.58 -1.35 18.38
C GLU A 712 -5.80 -0.82 17.61
N TRP A 713 -6.00 -1.32 16.40
CA TRP A 713 -7.28 -1.12 15.69
C TRP A 713 -8.31 -2.12 16.19
N VAL A 714 -9.52 -1.63 16.43
CA VAL A 714 -10.69 -2.44 16.72
C VAL A 714 -11.59 -2.41 15.49
N TYR A 715 -11.98 -3.57 15.04
CA TYR A 715 -12.80 -3.76 13.85
C TYR A 715 -14.20 -4.26 14.20
#